data_47c23b33408da0869e2a36941fe8042f
#
_entry.id   47c23b33408da0869e2a36941fe8042f
#
_cell.length_a   1.000
_cell.length_b   1.000
_cell.length_c   1.000
_cell.angle_alpha   90.00
_cell.angle_beta   90.00
_cell.angle_gamma   90.00
#
_symmetry.space_group_name_H-M   'P 1'
#
loop_
_entity.id
_entity.type
_entity.pdbx_description
1 polymer ?
#
loop_
_entity_poly.entity_id
_entity_poly.type
_entity_poly.pdbx_seq_one_letter_code
_entity_poly.pdbx_strand_id
1 'polypeptide(L)'
;MKSKLQAVFLLCLLGISLLVLPPQPVRACGPDFGTARFIFTKHPDFPLRRFARGELNVLQPAYAWSYLIVAYRYLNGIGLDEIEQEAVIAKWETRLGISQEKKSDYWLNQWLDARKAVSNAPASPKISEFVKEGDSYSAEIAITAEAFQVAIRTLNDRIKQFGPTSPQVREWLKAQDQVFQTASGEPSIPEAPAASLDTVIKADRAYQIAAANFYANEHELAVKGFDEIAKDSKSPWKMMAPYLAIRTLNRKFEKQIQTTPEEQAKLFGDIRDRSAKVLADKQLSEYHAATRRLLADVQLAEIAAKSGSTESGAPTPEQTQAEVAVLEPITLDLARDLVRPHSGSNIGRNLWNFPNRLDEIIEKTTESGSFWDTVDFDRVNRKFKTLPAIRQKDDLIDWILVFQTMDDEARDYAIQTWEKTGKLHWLCAALTKATGDSPKLANLISAAERVPADSPASTLTTYHRLRLLVETGKLDDARKGLAEFIKTKGNRLTQSSVNLFSQLQMHTATNLTELAKNLSRHPAGITNSFDYFQLPADFLEVYPDWPESEQIKKERQEEETQFLFDVQAARVLNQGLPLSQLGALLQDTALPKNLRGNLALAVWVKAGLLENRDVATQASLVVDKLVPELKDMTSAYRAANTAPEAKFALIFAVLRFPGLRPHIVNGLERTETLDTIDSYRDNWWCNFDGKLEVSSGNFEKFNYYDPDQEYGPDGEPIPKPEQPFDPAKVFFPPAFLTAEQKEAAFKEWKTLVAIGTAPNYLCRQTIDWAKKNPTDARVPEALHLAVRTTRFGCTNDTTTNLSKEAFQLLKKKYPTDPWAQKTKYHY
;
A
#
# COMPACT_ATOMS: atom_id res chain seq x y z
N MET A 1 -45.26 51.41 19.78
CA MET A 1 -44.92 50.76 18.48
C MET A 1 -43.44 50.80 18.10
N LYS A 2 -42.69 51.90 18.33
CA LYS A 2 -41.28 52.02 17.93
C LYS A 2 -40.32 50.98 18.61
N SER A 3 -40.55 50.60 19.90
CA SER A 3 -39.67 49.66 20.62
C SER A 3 -39.81 48.18 20.16
N LYS A 4 -40.99 47.77 19.70
CA LYS A 4 -41.21 46.41 19.16
C LYS A 4 -40.62 46.24 17.76
N LEU A 5 -40.57 47.32 16.95
CA LEU A 5 -39.91 47.30 15.63
C LEU A 5 -38.38 47.19 15.76
N GLN A 6 -37.81 47.90 16.74
CA GLN A 6 -36.35 47.79 17.01
C GLN A 6 -35.93 46.41 17.51
N ALA A 7 -36.75 45.76 18.32
CA ALA A 7 -36.47 44.40 18.80
C ALA A 7 -36.56 43.36 17.66
N VAL A 8 -37.53 43.51 16.74
CA VAL A 8 -37.64 42.63 15.56
C VAL A 8 -36.46 42.87 14.58
N PHE A 9 -36.02 44.11 14.40
CA PHE A 9 -34.90 44.43 13.53
C PHE A 9 -33.57 43.92 14.10
N LEU A 10 -33.36 43.96 15.43
CA LEU A 10 -32.20 43.35 16.10
C LEU A 10 -32.20 41.81 16.01
N LEU A 11 -33.38 41.19 16.13
CA LEU A 11 -33.52 39.73 15.97
C LEU A 11 -33.27 39.25 14.53
N CYS A 12 -33.71 40.06 13.54
CA CYS A 12 -33.41 39.77 12.12
C CYS A 12 -31.93 39.98 11.81
N LEU A 13 -31.26 40.99 12.37
CA LEU A 13 -29.81 41.20 12.22
C LEU A 13 -28.99 40.09 12.91
N LEU A 14 -29.39 39.59 14.08
CA LEU A 14 -28.77 38.43 14.70
C LEU A 14 -28.99 37.13 13.87
N GLY A 15 -30.17 36.97 13.30
CA GLY A 15 -30.47 35.83 12.42
C GLY A 15 -29.66 35.85 11.13
N ILE A 16 -29.41 37.04 10.54
CA ILE A 16 -28.60 37.20 9.32
C ILE A 16 -27.11 37.03 9.65
N SER A 17 -26.63 37.47 10.82
CA SER A 17 -25.24 37.26 11.25
C SER A 17 -24.90 35.78 11.48
N LEU A 18 -25.88 34.94 11.88
CA LEU A 18 -25.73 33.49 12.02
C LEU A 18 -25.75 32.75 10.68
N LEU A 19 -26.30 33.36 9.62
CA LEU A 19 -26.33 32.80 8.27
C LEU A 19 -25.12 33.17 7.40
N VAL A 20 -24.27 34.09 7.84
CA VAL A 20 -23.08 34.57 7.11
C VAL A 20 -21.78 34.01 7.68
N LEU A 21 -21.84 33.22 8.74
CA LEU A 21 -20.66 32.43 9.15
C LEU A 21 -20.47 31.31 8.12
N PRO A 22 -19.31 31.25 7.43
CA PRO A 22 -19.03 30.11 6.57
C PRO A 22 -19.20 28.84 7.42
N PRO A 23 -19.87 27.82 6.89
CA PRO A 23 -19.97 26.56 7.61
C PRO A 23 -18.55 26.09 7.93
N GLN A 24 -18.23 26.04 9.23
CA GLN A 24 -17.00 25.37 9.65
C GLN A 24 -17.09 23.96 9.09
N PRO A 25 -16.06 23.47 8.40
CA PRO A 25 -16.08 22.09 7.93
C PRO A 25 -16.23 21.21 9.16
N VAL A 26 -17.42 20.61 9.31
CA VAL A 26 -17.64 19.55 10.32
C VAL A 26 -16.84 18.35 9.83
N ARG A 27 -15.65 18.16 10.37
CA ARG A 27 -14.88 16.92 10.19
C ARG A 27 -15.65 15.83 10.93
N ALA A 28 -16.48 15.10 10.21
CA ALA A 28 -17.42 14.10 10.78
C ALA A 28 -16.76 12.76 11.13
N CYS A 29 -15.53 12.52 10.69
CA CYS A 29 -14.71 11.37 11.05
C CYS A 29 -13.38 11.92 11.57
N GLY A 30 -12.67 11.18 12.43
CA GLY A 30 -11.42 11.64 13.04
C GLY A 30 -10.44 12.21 12.02
N PRO A 31 -9.45 12.99 12.46
CA PRO A 31 -8.56 13.69 11.56
C PRO A 31 -7.84 12.69 10.65
N ASP A 32 -8.01 12.87 9.35
CA ASP A 32 -7.30 12.14 8.32
C ASP A 32 -5.93 12.80 8.16
N PHE A 33 -4.91 12.23 8.81
CA PHE A 33 -3.54 12.73 8.73
C PHE A 33 -2.79 11.95 7.68
N GLY A 34 -2.46 12.62 6.57
CA GLY A 34 -1.51 12.09 5.63
C GLY A 34 -0.17 11.85 6.31
N THR A 35 0.36 10.63 6.23
CA THR A 35 1.71 10.31 6.68
C THR A 35 2.66 10.25 5.50
N ALA A 36 3.81 10.93 5.60
CA ALA A 36 4.84 10.85 4.58
C ALA A 36 5.34 9.41 4.43
N ARG A 37 5.40 8.94 3.19
CA ARG A 37 6.02 7.66 2.82
C ARG A 37 7.30 7.93 2.07
N PHE A 38 8.40 7.47 2.62
CA PHE A 38 9.72 7.62 2.00
C PHE A 38 10.05 6.48 1.04
N ILE A 39 9.40 5.35 1.22
CA ILE A 39 9.56 4.15 0.42
C ILE A 39 8.18 3.54 0.23
N PHE A 40 7.77 3.32 -1.02
CA PHE A 40 6.58 2.54 -1.30
C PHE A 40 6.86 1.06 -1.03
N THR A 41 6.04 0.44 -0.21
CA THR A 41 6.19 -0.97 0.18
C THR A 41 5.17 -1.90 -0.46
N LYS A 42 3.98 -1.40 -0.84
CA LYS A 42 2.89 -2.20 -1.39
C LYS A 42 2.84 -2.24 -2.92
N HIS A 43 3.42 -1.24 -3.55
CA HIS A 43 3.48 -1.07 -5.01
C HIS A 43 4.74 -0.29 -5.40
N PRO A 44 5.17 -0.34 -6.69
CA PRO A 44 6.29 0.46 -7.20
C PRO A 44 5.99 1.96 -7.19
N ASP A 45 7.05 2.77 -7.29
CA ASP A 45 6.92 4.22 -7.49
C ASP A 45 6.19 4.55 -8.79
N PHE A 46 5.56 5.71 -8.78
CA PHE A 46 4.92 6.26 -9.98
C PHE A 46 5.95 6.95 -10.91
N PRO A 47 5.64 7.10 -12.19
CA PRO A 47 4.48 6.50 -12.87
C PRO A 47 4.67 4.97 -13.05
N LEU A 48 3.62 4.20 -12.80
CA LEU A 48 3.63 2.71 -12.89
C LEU A 48 4.10 2.18 -14.25
N ARG A 49 3.98 3.01 -15.30
CA ARG A 49 4.46 2.71 -16.65
C ARG A 49 5.97 2.44 -16.71
N ARG A 50 6.78 3.04 -15.84
CA ARG A 50 8.21 2.75 -15.73
C ARG A 50 8.44 1.30 -15.30
N PHE A 51 7.70 0.86 -14.28
CA PHE A 51 7.79 -0.51 -13.79
C PHE A 51 7.28 -1.53 -14.84
N ALA A 52 6.18 -1.21 -15.54
CA ALA A 52 5.65 -2.03 -16.62
C ALA A 52 6.66 -2.18 -17.79
N ARG A 53 7.63 -1.28 -17.94
CA ARG A 53 8.72 -1.34 -18.92
C ARG A 53 9.98 -2.04 -18.41
N GLY A 54 9.97 -2.56 -17.16
CA GLY A 54 11.09 -3.30 -16.58
C GLY A 54 12.06 -2.47 -15.75
N GLU A 55 11.74 -1.21 -15.43
CA GLU A 55 12.50 -0.42 -14.47
C GLU A 55 12.12 -0.84 -13.04
N LEU A 56 12.62 -2.02 -12.63
CA LEU A 56 12.16 -2.66 -11.38
C LEU A 56 12.61 -1.92 -10.11
N ASN A 57 13.70 -1.16 -10.18
CA ASN A 57 14.31 -0.51 -9.01
C ASN A 57 14.59 -1.48 -7.84
N VAL A 58 14.37 -1.08 -6.58
CA VAL A 58 14.52 -1.96 -5.42
C VAL A 58 13.18 -2.57 -5.07
N LEU A 59 12.97 -3.84 -5.43
CA LEU A 59 11.73 -4.57 -5.13
C LEU A 59 11.52 -4.71 -3.63
N GLN A 60 10.28 -4.52 -3.20
CA GLN A 60 9.88 -4.72 -1.82
C GLN A 60 9.11 -6.05 -1.63
N PRO A 61 9.38 -6.82 -0.57
CA PRO A 61 8.67 -8.07 -0.31
C PRO A 61 7.14 -7.91 -0.20
N ALA A 62 6.67 -6.79 0.33
CA ALA A 62 5.24 -6.51 0.49
C ALA A 62 4.54 -6.01 -0.78
N TYR A 63 5.20 -5.97 -1.94
CA TYR A 63 4.51 -5.66 -3.20
C TYR A 63 3.42 -6.67 -3.48
N ALA A 64 2.27 -6.18 -3.97
CA ALA A 64 1.20 -7.06 -4.40
C ALA A 64 1.68 -8.01 -5.51
N TRP A 65 1.14 -9.21 -5.56
CA TRP A 65 1.59 -10.25 -6.48
C TRP A 65 1.58 -9.85 -7.96
N SER A 66 0.66 -8.97 -8.36
CA SER A 66 0.64 -8.47 -9.74
C SER A 66 1.93 -7.74 -10.15
N TYR A 67 2.56 -7.03 -9.22
CA TYR A 67 3.87 -6.40 -9.46
C TYR A 67 5.00 -7.44 -9.41
N LEU A 68 4.97 -8.36 -8.46
CA LEU A 68 5.98 -9.43 -8.35
C LEU A 68 5.96 -10.35 -9.58
N ILE A 69 4.81 -10.67 -10.14
CA ILE A 69 4.68 -11.44 -11.40
C ILE A 69 5.36 -10.71 -12.55
N VAL A 70 5.14 -9.39 -12.69
CA VAL A 70 5.80 -8.59 -13.71
C VAL A 70 7.31 -8.54 -13.47
N ALA A 71 7.75 -8.36 -12.23
CA ALA A 71 9.17 -8.44 -11.89
C ALA A 71 9.78 -9.81 -12.25
N TYR A 72 9.11 -10.91 -11.91
CA TYR A 72 9.54 -12.26 -12.28
C TYR A 72 9.72 -12.40 -13.79
N ARG A 73 8.79 -11.90 -14.60
CA ARG A 73 8.90 -11.94 -16.08
C ARG A 73 10.17 -11.23 -16.56
N TYR A 74 10.45 -10.01 -16.08
CA TYR A 74 11.65 -9.28 -16.46
C TYR A 74 12.93 -9.95 -15.97
N LEU A 75 12.95 -10.48 -14.75
CA LEU A 75 14.09 -11.20 -14.18
C LEU A 75 14.40 -12.52 -14.92
N ASN A 76 13.42 -13.07 -15.64
CA ASN A 76 13.57 -14.26 -16.48
C ASN A 76 13.69 -13.95 -18.00
N GLY A 77 13.85 -12.68 -18.38
CA GLY A 77 14.02 -12.27 -19.78
C GLY A 77 12.77 -12.37 -20.65
N ILE A 78 11.60 -12.53 -20.05
CA ILE A 78 10.31 -12.62 -20.78
C ILE A 78 9.81 -11.22 -21.14
N GLY A 79 9.85 -10.28 -20.21
CA GLY A 79 9.36 -8.92 -20.38
C GLY A 79 7.84 -8.82 -20.60
N LEU A 80 7.42 -7.65 -21.09
CA LEU A 80 6.05 -7.34 -21.50
C LEU A 80 6.08 -6.65 -22.86
N ASP A 81 5.23 -7.06 -23.81
CA ASP A 81 4.98 -6.29 -25.02
C ASP A 81 4.06 -5.09 -24.74
N GLU A 82 3.83 -4.22 -25.74
CA GLU A 82 3.04 -2.99 -25.57
C GLU A 82 1.58 -3.29 -25.14
N ILE A 83 0.96 -4.35 -25.66
CA ILE A 83 -0.40 -4.73 -25.30
C ILE A 83 -0.46 -5.24 -23.86
N GLU A 84 0.50 -6.04 -23.47
CA GLU A 84 0.64 -6.54 -22.10
C GLU A 84 0.91 -5.39 -21.12
N GLN A 85 1.77 -4.42 -21.50
CA GLN A 85 2.06 -3.23 -20.66
C GLN A 85 0.78 -2.42 -20.39
N GLU A 86 0.00 -2.10 -21.42
CA GLU A 86 -1.24 -1.35 -21.26
C GLU A 86 -2.26 -2.14 -20.40
N ALA A 87 -2.37 -3.45 -20.61
CA ALA A 87 -3.28 -4.30 -19.82
C ALA A 87 -2.92 -4.36 -18.33
N VAL A 88 -1.62 -4.43 -17.98
CA VAL A 88 -1.20 -4.44 -16.58
C VAL A 88 -1.34 -3.06 -15.93
N ILE A 89 -1.02 -1.98 -16.66
CA ILE A 89 -1.19 -0.61 -16.18
C ILE A 89 -2.66 -0.34 -15.86
N ALA A 90 -3.57 -0.63 -16.81
CA ALA A 90 -5.00 -0.46 -16.58
C ALA A 90 -5.49 -1.21 -15.34
N LYS A 91 -4.96 -2.43 -15.11
CA LYS A 91 -5.30 -3.22 -13.93
C LYS A 91 -4.80 -2.60 -12.63
N TRP A 92 -3.57 -2.10 -12.62
CA TRP A 92 -2.99 -1.43 -11.45
C TRP A 92 -3.71 -0.11 -11.13
N GLU A 93 -3.98 0.70 -12.16
CA GLU A 93 -4.74 1.95 -12.01
C GLU A 93 -6.15 1.70 -11.43
N THR A 94 -6.82 0.64 -11.88
CA THR A 94 -8.11 0.23 -11.30
C THR A 94 -7.97 -0.16 -9.83
N ARG A 95 -6.96 -0.97 -9.48
CA ARG A 95 -6.71 -1.39 -8.10
C ARG A 95 -6.43 -0.21 -7.18
N LEU A 96 -5.73 0.79 -7.66
CA LEU A 96 -5.38 2.00 -6.90
C LEU A 96 -6.51 3.06 -6.91
N GLY A 97 -7.65 2.76 -7.53
CA GLY A 97 -8.74 3.71 -7.66
C GLY A 97 -8.43 4.92 -8.55
N ILE A 98 -7.33 4.87 -9.32
CA ILE A 98 -6.85 5.99 -10.15
C ILE A 98 -7.60 6.07 -11.48
N SER A 99 -8.05 4.94 -12.03
CA SER A 99 -8.83 4.94 -13.24
C SER A 99 -10.27 5.32 -12.94
N GLN A 100 -10.65 6.51 -13.35
CA GLN A 100 -12.07 6.79 -13.57
C GLN A 100 -12.55 5.98 -14.77
N GLU A 101 -13.83 5.59 -14.73
CA GLU A 101 -14.54 4.77 -15.73
C GLU A 101 -14.31 5.13 -17.23
N LYS A 102 -13.63 6.26 -17.52
CA LYS A 102 -13.39 6.75 -18.89
C LYS A 102 -12.29 6.03 -19.69
N LYS A 103 -11.43 5.21 -19.05
CA LYS A 103 -10.33 4.50 -19.75
C LYS A 103 -10.66 3.06 -20.15
N SER A 104 -11.86 2.58 -19.88
CA SER A 104 -12.31 1.23 -20.21
C SER A 104 -12.57 1.00 -21.69
N ASP A 105 -12.73 2.09 -22.47
CA ASP A 105 -13.13 2.00 -23.90
C ASP A 105 -11.97 1.71 -24.86
N TYR A 106 -10.81 1.23 -24.39
CA TYR A 106 -9.66 1.00 -25.28
C TYR A 106 -10.01 0.02 -26.42
N TRP A 107 -10.56 -1.16 -26.08
CA TRP A 107 -10.89 -2.16 -27.08
C TRP A 107 -12.10 -1.79 -27.94
N LEU A 108 -13.07 -1.08 -27.37
CA LEU A 108 -14.16 -0.49 -28.11
C LEU A 108 -13.63 0.52 -29.13
N ASN A 109 -12.72 1.41 -28.76
CA ASN A 109 -12.10 2.37 -29.67
C ASN A 109 -11.30 1.67 -30.78
N GLN A 110 -10.53 0.61 -30.44
CA GLN A 110 -9.84 -0.20 -31.47
C GLN A 110 -10.82 -0.85 -32.45
N TRP A 111 -11.97 -1.34 -31.99
CA TRP A 111 -13.03 -1.84 -32.84
C TRP A 111 -13.61 -0.74 -33.76
N LEU A 112 -13.93 0.43 -33.18
CA LEU A 112 -14.44 1.56 -33.94
C LEU A 112 -13.44 2.05 -34.99
N ASP A 113 -12.15 2.01 -34.71
CA ASP A 113 -11.09 2.33 -35.66
C ASP A 113 -10.98 1.26 -36.76
N ALA A 114 -11.01 0.00 -36.42
CA ALA A 114 -10.98 -1.08 -37.42
C ALA A 114 -12.15 -1.01 -38.41
N ARG A 115 -13.34 -0.64 -37.94
CA ARG A 115 -14.53 -0.43 -38.80
C ARG A 115 -14.31 0.62 -39.90
N LYS A 116 -13.48 1.63 -39.66
CA LYS A 116 -13.19 2.72 -40.63
C LYS A 116 -12.51 2.21 -41.91
N ALA A 117 -11.88 1.03 -41.85
CA ALA A 117 -11.26 0.40 -42.99
C ALA A 117 -12.29 -0.12 -44.02
N VAL A 118 -13.57 -0.26 -43.63
CA VAL A 118 -14.63 -0.72 -44.51
C VAL A 118 -15.27 0.48 -45.22
N SER A 119 -15.18 0.51 -46.56
CA SER A 119 -15.78 1.59 -47.37
C SER A 119 -17.33 1.54 -47.30
N ASN A 120 -17.94 2.68 -47.03
CA ASN A 120 -19.38 2.82 -46.80
C ASN A 120 -19.87 1.88 -45.67
N ALA A 121 -19.11 1.76 -44.60
CA ALA A 121 -19.52 1.04 -43.40
C ALA A 121 -20.88 1.55 -42.88
N PRO A 122 -21.75 0.67 -42.38
CA PRO A 122 -22.98 1.11 -41.72
C PRO A 122 -22.65 2.00 -40.51
N ALA A 123 -23.61 2.88 -40.15
CA ALA A 123 -23.47 3.66 -38.94
C ALA A 123 -23.24 2.73 -37.74
N SER A 124 -22.28 3.09 -36.86
CA SER A 124 -22.04 2.30 -35.68
C SER A 124 -23.24 2.36 -34.74
N PRO A 125 -23.75 1.23 -34.24
CA PRO A 125 -24.73 1.24 -33.17
C PRO A 125 -24.07 1.75 -31.87
N LYS A 126 -24.88 2.02 -30.86
CA LYS A 126 -24.38 2.32 -29.52
C LYS A 126 -23.87 1.02 -28.91
N ILE A 127 -22.57 0.96 -28.69
CA ILE A 127 -21.88 -0.19 -28.05
C ILE A 127 -21.31 0.29 -26.72
N SER A 128 -21.45 -0.54 -25.69
CA SER A 128 -20.85 -0.31 -24.36
C SER A 128 -20.13 -1.57 -23.91
N GLU A 129 -18.91 -1.43 -23.39
CA GLU A 129 -18.19 -2.55 -22.76
C GLU A 129 -18.84 -2.99 -21.44
N PHE A 130 -19.64 -2.11 -20.84
CA PHE A 130 -20.26 -2.34 -19.53
C PHE A 130 -21.77 -2.19 -19.59
N VAL A 131 -22.47 -3.06 -18.87
CA VAL A 131 -23.92 -3.00 -18.66
C VAL A 131 -24.21 -3.00 -17.16
N LYS A 132 -25.12 -2.14 -16.73
CA LYS A 132 -25.67 -2.15 -15.37
C LYS A 132 -26.96 -2.98 -15.36
N GLU A 133 -27.03 -3.98 -14.48
CA GLU A 133 -28.28 -4.68 -14.21
C GLU A 133 -29.02 -4.01 -13.05
N GLY A 134 -30.14 -3.35 -13.33
CA GLY A 134 -30.98 -2.68 -12.30
C GLY A 134 -30.28 -1.55 -11.57
N ASP A 135 -30.54 -1.43 -10.27
CA ASP A 135 -29.95 -0.40 -9.37
C ASP A 135 -28.58 -0.80 -8.79
N SER A 136 -27.90 -1.77 -9.40
CA SER A 136 -26.58 -2.21 -8.94
C SER A 136 -25.56 -1.07 -8.99
N TYR A 137 -24.76 -0.92 -7.93
CA TYR A 137 -23.63 0.03 -7.88
C TYR A 137 -22.48 -0.40 -8.81
N SER A 138 -22.41 -1.68 -9.21
CA SER A 138 -21.36 -2.21 -10.09
C SER A 138 -21.90 -2.48 -11.51
N ALA A 139 -21.14 -2.06 -12.52
CA ALA A 139 -21.39 -2.44 -13.90
C ALA A 139 -20.67 -3.75 -14.22
N GLU A 140 -21.36 -4.68 -14.88
CA GLU A 140 -20.75 -5.92 -15.37
C GLU A 140 -20.07 -5.70 -16.74
N ILE A 141 -18.96 -6.42 -17.00
CA ILE A 141 -18.32 -6.44 -18.31
C ILE A 141 -19.22 -7.22 -19.25
N ALA A 142 -19.87 -6.51 -20.16
CA ALA A 142 -20.75 -7.09 -21.17
C ALA A 142 -19.96 -7.69 -22.34
N ILE A 143 -18.91 -6.99 -22.80
CA ILE A 143 -18.08 -7.39 -23.94
C ILE A 143 -16.63 -7.47 -23.47
N THR A 144 -16.06 -8.66 -23.53
CA THR A 144 -14.66 -8.84 -23.12
C THR A 144 -13.68 -8.34 -24.18
N ALA A 145 -12.47 -7.98 -23.74
CA ALA A 145 -11.39 -7.58 -24.64
C ALA A 145 -11.12 -8.61 -25.76
N GLU A 146 -11.21 -9.92 -25.45
CA GLU A 146 -11.02 -10.97 -26.45
C GLU A 146 -12.11 -10.95 -27.52
N ALA A 147 -13.36 -10.62 -27.17
CA ALA A 147 -14.44 -10.55 -28.15
C ALA A 147 -14.15 -9.46 -29.19
N PHE A 148 -13.68 -8.29 -28.76
CA PHE A 148 -13.22 -7.23 -29.68
C PHE A 148 -12.01 -7.68 -30.52
N GLN A 149 -11.00 -8.28 -29.90
CA GLN A 149 -9.80 -8.76 -30.60
C GLN A 149 -10.14 -9.79 -31.71
N VAL A 150 -11.01 -10.75 -31.39
CA VAL A 150 -11.47 -11.74 -32.35
C VAL A 150 -12.22 -11.06 -33.49
N ALA A 151 -13.11 -10.12 -33.19
CA ALA A 151 -13.87 -9.39 -34.20
C ALA A 151 -12.95 -8.54 -35.09
N ILE A 152 -11.99 -7.79 -34.54
CA ILE A 152 -11.01 -6.97 -35.28
C ILE A 152 -10.17 -7.86 -36.22
N ARG A 153 -9.63 -8.97 -35.72
CA ARG A 153 -8.85 -9.93 -36.51
C ARG A 153 -9.67 -10.50 -37.65
N THR A 154 -10.89 -10.95 -37.36
CA THR A 154 -11.77 -11.50 -38.35
C THR A 154 -12.16 -10.47 -39.41
N LEU A 155 -12.49 -9.23 -39.02
CA LEU A 155 -12.76 -8.15 -39.97
C LEU A 155 -11.59 -7.90 -40.92
N ASN A 156 -10.37 -7.79 -40.38
CA ASN A 156 -9.15 -7.61 -41.17
C ASN A 156 -8.92 -8.77 -42.17
N ASP A 157 -9.14 -10.02 -41.73
CA ASP A 157 -9.03 -11.18 -42.59
C ASP A 157 -10.10 -11.15 -43.74
N ARG A 158 -11.31 -10.72 -43.45
CA ARG A 158 -12.37 -10.58 -44.45
C ARG A 158 -12.12 -9.41 -45.40
N ILE A 159 -11.59 -8.27 -44.91
CA ILE A 159 -11.13 -7.17 -45.77
C ILE A 159 -10.00 -7.64 -46.68
N LYS A 160 -9.05 -8.41 -46.20
CA LYS A 160 -7.95 -8.94 -47.00
C LYS A 160 -8.44 -9.93 -48.06
N GLN A 161 -9.45 -10.74 -47.73
CA GLN A 161 -10.01 -11.76 -48.63
C GLN A 161 -10.92 -11.18 -49.74
N PHE A 162 -11.78 -10.22 -49.39
CA PHE A 162 -12.85 -9.75 -50.27
C PHE A 162 -12.69 -8.28 -50.68
N GLY A 163 -11.79 -7.54 -50.08
CA GLY A 163 -11.62 -6.11 -50.30
C GLY A 163 -12.50 -5.22 -49.41
N PRO A 164 -12.06 -3.98 -49.11
CA PRO A 164 -12.77 -3.07 -48.22
C PRO A 164 -14.10 -2.53 -48.77
N THR A 165 -14.32 -2.62 -50.07
CA THR A 165 -15.55 -2.15 -50.72
C THR A 165 -16.57 -3.27 -50.91
N SER A 166 -16.24 -4.50 -50.50
CA SER A 166 -17.09 -5.69 -50.75
C SER A 166 -18.42 -5.60 -49.99
N PRO A 167 -19.56 -5.88 -50.67
CA PRO A 167 -20.85 -6.06 -50.01
C PRO A 167 -20.83 -7.16 -48.93
N GLN A 168 -20.05 -8.23 -49.13
CA GLN A 168 -19.92 -9.32 -48.15
C GLN A 168 -19.26 -8.86 -46.85
N VAL A 169 -18.24 -8.02 -46.93
CA VAL A 169 -17.60 -7.43 -45.74
C VAL A 169 -18.55 -6.48 -44.99
N ARG A 170 -19.34 -5.70 -45.72
CA ARG A 170 -20.39 -4.84 -45.13
C ARG A 170 -21.48 -5.65 -44.44
N GLU A 171 -21.94 -6.74 -45.03
CA GLU A 171 -22.92 -7.64 -44.42
C GLU A 171 -22.36 -8.35 -43.18
N TRP A 172 -21.06 -8.75 -43.20
CA TRP A 172 -20.39 -9.27 -42.05
C TRP A 172 -20.31 -8.24 -40.91
N LEU A 173 -19.89 -7.01 -41.22
CA LEU A 173 -19.75 -5.93 -40.27
C LEU A 173 -21.08 -5.57 -39.60
N LYS A 174 -22.17 -5.47 -40.40
CA LYS A 174 -23.51 -5.20 -39.87
C LYS A 174 -23.95 -6.25 -38.86
N ALA A 175 -23.71 -7.52 -39.14
CA ALA A 175 -24.04 -8.60 -38.20
C ALA A 175 -23.17 -8.58 -36.95
N GLN A 176 -21.87 -8.22 -37.04
CA GLN A 176 -21.02 -8.09 -35.89
C GLN A 176 -21.42 -6.92 -34.99
N ASP A 177 -21.85 -5.81 -35.59
CA ASP A 177 -22.42 -4.67 -34.86
C ASP A 177 -23.67 -5.08 -34.08
N GLN A 178 -24.56 -5.93 -34.67
CA GLN A 178 -25.73 -6.47 -33.98
C GLN A 178 -25.35 -7.38 -32.80
N VAL A 179 -24.28 -8.19 -32.87
CA VAL A 179 -23.76 -8.98 -31.75
C VAL A 179 -23.37 -8.07 -30.62
N PHE A 180 -22.61 -7.02 -30.89
CA PHE A 180 -22.15 -6.08 -29.85
C PHE A 180 -23.28 -5.20 -29.28
N GLN A 181 -24.26 -4.84 -30.10
CA GLN A 181 -25.46 -4.14 -29.65
C GLN A 181 -26.26 -5.03 -28.67
N THR A 182 -26.43 -6.33 -29.01
CA THR A 182 -27.08 -7.28 -28.10
C THR A 182 -26.31 -7.42 -26.78
N ALA A 183 -25.00 -7.53 -26.84
CA ALA A 183 -24.14 -7.56 -25.63
C ALA A 183 -24.24 -6.30 -24.78
N SER A 184 -24.52 -5.15 -25.40
CA SER A 184 -24.72 -3.86 -24.71
C SER A 184 -26.14 -3.68 -24.12
N GLY A 185 -26.96 -4.73 -24.13
CA GLY A 185 -28.30 -4.72 -23.52
C GLY A 185 -29.45 -4.39 -24.46
N GLU A 186 -29.18 -4.19 -25.75
CA GLU A 186 -30.21 -3.97 -26.79
C GLU A 186 -30.30 -5.17 -27.73
N PRO A 187 -31.22 -6.13 -27.53
CA PRO A 187 -31.29 -7.34 -28.32
C PRO A 187 -31.43 -7.08 -29.83
N SER A 188 -30.46 -7.56 -30.61
CA SER A 188 -30.40 -7.44 -32.06
C SER A 188 -29.75 -8.69 -32.65
N ILE A 189 -30.54 -9.73 -32.85
CA ILE A 189 -30.03 -11.00 -33.39
C ILE A 189 -29.87 -10.89 -34.90
N PRO A 190 -28.68 -11.21 -35.48
CA PRO A 190 -28.50 -11.19 -36.93
C PRO A 190 -29.42 -12.20 -37.66
N GLU A 191 -29.97 -11.79 -38.81
CA GLU A 191 -30.77 -12.69 -39.64
C GLU A 191 -29.92 -13.77 -40.32
N ALA A 192 -30.56 -14.86 -40.72
CA ALA A 192 -29.94 -15.91 -41.50
C ALA A 192 -29.23 -15.35 -42.76
N PRO A 193 -28.08 -15.92 -43.17
CA PRO A 193 -27.30 -15.41 -44.27
C PRO A 193 -28.02 -15.62 -45.61
N ALA A 194 -27.98 -14.61 -46.51
CA ALA A 194 -28.49 -14.74 -47.85
C ALA A 194 -27.77 -15.87 -48.63
N ALA A 195 -28.47 -16.56 -49.48
CA ALA A 195 -27.92 -17.68 -50.29
C ALA A 195 -26.74 -17.28 -51.19
N SER A 196 -26.67 -16.00 -51.58
CA SER A 196 -25.63 -15.43 -52.46
C SER A 196 -24.29 -15.16 -51.77
N LEU A 197 -24.24 -15.19 -50.41
CA LEU A 197 -23.00 -14.95 -49.68
C LEU A 197 -22.00 -16.11 -49.78
N ASP A 198 -20.73 -15.78 -49.68
CA ASP A 198 -19.63 -16.76 -49.63
C ASP A 198 -19.79 -17.72 -48.46
N THR A 199 -19.26 -18.95 -48.64
CA THR A 199 -19.35 -20.00 -47.61
C THR A 199 -18.74 -19.57 -46.31
N VAL A 200 -17.62 -18.83 -46.32
CA VAL A 200 -16.95 -18.36 -45.09
C VAL A 200 -17.78 -17.29 -44.38
N ILE A 201 -18.42 -16.38 -45.10
CA ILE A 201 -19.33 -15.40 -44.54
C ILE A 201 -20.59 -16.04 -43.95
N LYS A 202 -21.09 -17.10 -44.56
CA LYS A 202 -22.19 -17.91 -44.00
C LYS A 202 -21.79 -18.59 -42.68
N ALA A 203 -20.58 -19.13 -42.62
CA ALA A 203 -20.04 -19.73 -41.40
C ALA A 203 -19.83 -18.69 -40.29
N ASP A 204 -19.33 -17.50 -40.66
CA ASP A 204 -19.22 -16.38 -39.72
C ASP A 204 -20.61 -15.93 -39.22
N ARG A 205 -21.62 -15.89 -40.08
CA ARG A 205 -22.99 -15.53 -39.70
C ARG A 205 -23.59 -16.56 -38.74
N ALA A 206 -23.34 -17.85 -38.90
CA ALA A 206 -23.75 -18.88 -37.95
C ALA A 206 -23.13 -18.64 -36.57
N TYR A 207 -21.84 -18.29 -36.54
CA TYR A 207 -21.16 -17.90 -35.29
C TYR A 207 -21.75 -16.62 -34.67
N GLN A 208 -22.00 -15.58 -35.49
CA GLN A 208 -22.58 -14.32 -35.03
C GLN A 208 -23.98 -14.50 -34.43
N ILE A 209 -24.81 -15.33 -35.01
CA ILE A 209 -26.14 -15.67 -34.48
C ILE A 209 -26.03 -16.41 -33.14
N ALA A 210 -25.14 -17.41 -33.04
CA ALA A 210 -24.94 -18.14 -31.80
C ALA A 210 -24.38 -17.22 -30.68
N ALA A 211 -23.43 -16.33 -31.03
CA ALA A 211 -22.88 -15.35 -30.12
C ALA A 211 -23.91 -14.29 -29.66
N ALA A 212 -24.78 -13.81 -30.56
CA ALA A 212 -25.86 -12.90 -30.19
C ALA A 212 -26.86 -13.57 -29.24
N ASN A 213 -27.23 -14.84 -29.48
CA ASN A 213 -28.09 -15.60 -28.58
C ASN A 213 -27.41 -15.79 -27.19
N PHE A 214 -26.08 -16.03 -27.13
CA PHE A 214 -25.33 -16.08 -25.90
C PHE A 214 -25.46 -14.78 -25.10
N TYR A 215 -25.30 -13.62 -25.76
CA TYR A 215 -25.42 -12.31 -25.07
C TYR A 215 -26.88 -11.96 -24.73
N ALA A 216 -27.86 -12.45 -25.49
CA ALA A 216 -29.27 -12.28 -25.18
C ALA A 216 -29.79 -13.21 -24.07
N ASN A 217 -28.91 -14.05 -23.46
CA ASN A 217 -29.26 -15.10 -22.50
C ASN A 217 -30.20 -16.19 -23.03
N GLU A 218 -30.31 -16.33 -24.38
CA GLU A 218 -31.02 -17.42 -25.06
C GLU A 218 -30.10 -18.67 -25.11
N HIS A 219 -29.83 -19.23 -23.92
CA HIS A 219 -28.77 -20.22 -23.71
C HIS A 219 -28.97 -21.51 -24.56
N GLU A 220 -30.20 -22.00 -24.66
CA GLU A 220 -30.51 -23.20 -25.46
C GLU A 220 -30.26 -23.00 -26.94
N LEU A 221 -30.63 -21.82 -27.49
CA LEU A 221 -30.39 -21.47 -28.91
C LEU A 221 -28.89 -21.27 -29.16
N ALA A 222 -28.17 -20.65 -28.23
CA ALA A 222 -26.73 -20.45 -28.34
C ALA A 222 -25.97 -21.80 -28.32
N VAL A 223 -26.27 -22.70 -27.35
CA VAL A 223 -25.66 -24.03 -27.27
C VAL A 223 -25.94 -24.84 -28.56
N LYS A 224 -27.21 -24.87 -29.04
CA LYS A 224 -27.56 -25.53 -30.29
C LYS A 224 -26.76 -24.98 -31.47
N GLY A 225 -26.65 -23.64 -31.57
CA GLY A 225 -25.88 -23.00 -32.64
C GLY A 225 -24.39 -23.40 -32.61
N PHE A 226 -23.77 -23.38 -31.42
CA PHE A 226 -22.37 -23.81 -31.29
C PHE A 226 -22.19 -25.32 -31.56
N ASP A 227 -23.14 -26.18 -31.19
CA ASP A 227 -23.10 -27.61 -31.47
C ASP A 227 -23.21 -27.89 -33.01
N GLU A 228 -23.96 -27.08 -33.74
CA GLU A 228 -24.06 -27.18 -35.22
C GLU A 228 -22.75 -26.70 -35.86
N ILE A 229 -22.16 -25.61 -35.38
CA ILE A 229 -20.85 -25.11 -35.85
C ILE A 229 -19.74 -26.11 -35.58
N ALA A 230 -19.74 -26.81 -34.45
CA ALA A 230 -18.76 -27.85 -34.13
C ALA A 230 -18.79 -29.04 -35.08
N LYS A 231 -19.95 -29.33 -35.74
CA LYS A 231 -20.13 -30.40 -36.72
C LYS A 231 -19.77 -29.95 -38.13
N ASP A 232 -19.74 -28.65 -38.41
CA ASP A 232 -19.41 -28.14 -39.76
C ASP A 232 -17.89 -28.16 -39.97
N SER A 233 -17.45 -29.12 -40.82
CA SER A 233 -16.03 -29.29 -41.14
C SER A 233 -15.42 -28.11 -41.91
N LYS A 234 -16.25 -27.25 -42.52
CA LYS A 234 -15.82 -26.07 -43.29
C LYS A 234 -15.83 -24.80 -42.49
N SER A 235 -16.40 -24.81 -41.28
CA SER A 235 -16.45 -23.61 -40.41
C SER A 235 -15.06 -23.31 -39.79
N PRO A 236 -14.58 -22.07 -39.92
CA PRO A 236 -13.37 -21.62 -39.20
C PRO A 236 -13.53 -21.64 -37.68
N TRP A 237 -14.78 -21.70 -37.20
CA TRP A 237 -15.15 -21.68 -35.79
C TRP A 237 -15.29 -23.07 -35.16
N LYS A 238 -15.15 -24.15 -35.98
CA LYS A 238 -15.37 -25.53 -35.56
C LYS A 238 -14.62 -25.88 -34.26
N MET A 239 -13.36 -25.48 -34.16
CA MET A 239 -12.52 -25.85 -33.02
C MET A 239 -12.87 -25.09 -31.74
N MET A 240 -13.36 -23.84 -31.84
CA MET A 240 -13.75 -23.01 -30.69
C MET A 240 -15.16 -23.36 -30.19
N ALA A 241 -16.04 -23.81 -31.06
CA ALA A 241 -17.47 -23.97 -30.78
C ALA A 241 -17.77 -24.91 -29.59
N PRO A 242 -17.09 -26.05 -29.38
CA PRO A 242 -17.33 -26.92 -28.21
C PRO A 242 -17.05 -26.19 -26.88
N TYR A 243 -15.99 -25.40 -26.83
CA TYR A 243 -15.68 -24.58 -25.65
C TYR A 243 -16.75 -23.49 -25.43
N LEU A 244 -17.22 -22.83 -26.50
CA LEU A 244 -18.26 -21.79 -26.37
C LEU A 244 -19.60 -22.36 -25.90
N ALA A 245 -19.94 -23.60 -26.30
CA ALA A 245 -21.13 -24.29 -25.75
C ALA A 245 -21.01 -24.50 -24.22
N ILE A 246 -19.83 -24.91 -23.70
CA ILE A 246 -19.58 -25.04 -22.28
C ILE A 246 -19.68 -23.67 -21.57
N ARG A 247 -19.06 -22.64 -22.15
CA ARG A 247 -19.12 -21.28 -21.62
C ARG A 247 -20.56 -20.75 -21.55
N THR A 248 -21.41 -21.12 -22.52
CA THR A 248 -22.83 -20.75 -22.53
C THR A 248 -23.57 -21.40 -21.36
N LEU A 249 -23.34 -22.69 -21.11
CA LEU A 249 -23.95 -23.42 -20.00
C LEU A 249 -23.46 -22.87 -18.63
N ASN A 250 -22.18 -22.53 -18.54
CA ASN A 250 -21.62 -21.92 -17.32
C ASN A 250 -22.26 -20.54 -17.03
N ARG A 251 -22.43 -19.71 -18.09
CA ARG A 251 -23.16 -18.43 -17.94
C ARG A 251 -24.61 -18.65 -17.52
N LYS A 252 -25.26 -19.70 -18.03
CA LYS A 252 -26.60 -20.08 -17.55
C LYS A 252 -26.60 -20.39 -16.05
N PHE A 253 -25.61 -21.13 -15.56
CA PHE A 253 -25.43 -21.40 -14.14
C PHE A 253 -25.21 -20.11 -13.31
N GLU A 254 -24.33 -19.23 -13.74
CA GLU A 254 -24.03 -17.96 -13.06
C GLU A 254 -25.24 -17.01 -12.96
N LYS A 255 -26.11 -17.01 -13.98
CA LYS A 255 -27.27 -16.10 -14.06
C LYS A 255 -28.55 -16.66 -13.42
N GLN A 256 -28.63 -17.95 -13.11
CA GLN A 256 -29.83 -18.58 -12.57
C GLN A 256 -29.82 -18.64 -11.05
N ILE A 257 -30.43 -17.64 -10.40
CA ILE A 257 -30.56 -17.53 -8.94
C ILE A 257 -31.64 -18.50 -8.37
N GLN A 258 -32.54 -19.04 -9.22
CA GLN A 258 -33.60 -19.97 -8.80
C GLN A 258 -33.78 -21.11 -9.82
N THR A 259 -33.05 -22.20 -9.65
CA THR A 259 -33.24 -23.48 -10.34
C THR A 259 -33.58 -24.56 -9.35
N THR A 260 -34.42 -25.55 -9.77
CA THR A 260 -34.61 -26.74 -8.96
C THR A 260 -33.30 -27.51 -8.80
N PRO A 261 -33.10 -28.28 -7.70
CA PRO A 261 -31.92 -29.13 -7.55
C PRO A 261 -31.73 -30.12 -8.75
N GLU A 262 -32.83 -30.62 -9.30
CA GLU A 262 -32.81 -31.52 -10.45
C GLU A 262 -32.32 -30.84 -11.74
N GLU A 263 -32.79 -29.60 -12.01
CA GLU A 263 -32.33 -28.80 -13.16
C GLU A 263 -30.86 -28.42 -13.04
N GLN A 264 -30.42 -28.06 -11.80
CA GLN A 264 -29.01 -27.76 -11.51
C GLN A 264 -28.13 -29.00 -11.71
N ALA A 265 -28.54 -30.16 -11.20
CA ALA A 265 -27.79 -31.41 -11.36
C ALA A 265 -27.67 -31.80 -12.86
N LYS A 266 -28.73 -31.61 -13.66
CA LYS A 266 -28.69 -31.84 -15.10
C LYS A 266 -27.74 -30.88 -15.81
N LEU A 267 -27.78 -29.60 -15.47
CA LEU A 267 -26.89 -28.59 -16.03
C LEU A 267 -25.43 -28.91 -15.71
N PHE A 268 -25.12 -29.26 -14.46
CA PHE A 268 -23.78 -29.68 -14.04
C PHE A 268 -23.31 -30.93 -14.76
N GLY A 269 -24.19 -31.92 -14.95
CA GLY A 269 -23.91 -33.12 -15.73
C GLY A 269 -23.53 -32.78 -17.17
N ASP A 270 -24.29 -31.93 -17.84
CA ASP A 270 -24.00 -31.52 -19.23
C ASP A 270 -22.66 -30.74 -19.35
N ILE A 271 -22.37 -29.84 -18.41
CA ILE A 271 -21.07 -29.13 -18.35
C ILE A 271 -19.92 -30.13 -18.19
N ARG A 272 -20.02 -31.09 -17.24
CA ARG A 272 -18.98 -32.10 -17.03
C ARG A 272 -18.73 -32.96 -18.27
N ASP A 273 -19.80 -33.48 -18.87
CA ASP A 273 -19.69 -34.38 -20.02
C ASP A 273 -19.08 -33.70 -21.26
N ARG A 274 -19.47 -32.44 -21.50
CA ARG A 274 -18.89 -31.62 -22.57
C ARG A 274 -17.44 -31.26 -22.26
N SER A 275 -17.14 -30.90 -21.04
CA SER A 275 -15.77 -30.58 -20.59
C SER A 275 -14.85 -31.79 -20.73
N ALA A 276 -15.31 -33.00 -20.33
CA ALA A 276 -14.54 -34.22 -20.47
C ALA A 276 -14.21 -34.50 -21.96
N LYS A 277 -15.14 -34.28 -22.89
CA LYS A 277 -14.91 -34.43 -24.34
C LYS A 277 -13.84 -33.44 -24.85
N VAL A 278 -13.95 -32.17 -24.48
CA VAL A 278 -12.98 -31.14 -24.88
C VAL A 278 -11.59 -31.48 -24.31
N LEU A 279 -11.49 -31.85 -23.04
CA LEU A 279 -10.21 -32.14 -22.36
C LEU A 279 -9.54 -33.45 -22.88
N ALA A 280 -10.34 -34.40 -23.42
CA ALA A 280 -9.80 -35.61 -24.01
C ALA A 280 -9.27 -35.40 -25.44
N ASP A 281 -9.73 -34.36 -26.15
CA ASP A 281 -9.35 -34.10 -27.54
C ASP A 281 -8.07 -33.24 -27.59
N LYS A 282 -6.96 -33.82 -28.03
CA LYS A 282 -5.68 -33.11 -28.20
C LYS A 282 -5.72 -31.97 -29.21
N GLN A 283 -6.63 -32.02 -30.19
CA GLN A 283 -6.80 -30.93 -31.18
C GLN A 283 -7.39 -29.68 -30.52
N LEU A 284 -8.09 -29.82 -29.39
CA LEU A 284 -8.69 -28.75 -28.61
C LEU A 284 -7.79 -28.27 -27.45
N SER A 285 -6.51 -28.64 -27.45
CA SER A 285 -5.56 -28.32 -26.34
C SER A 285 -5.45 -26.82 -26.02
N GLU A 286 -5.68 -25.96 -27.01
CA GLU A 286 -5.72 -24.48 -26.80
C GLU A 286 -6.84 -24.07 -25.82
N TYR A 287 -7.94 -24.83 -25.77
CA TYR A 287 -9.09 -24.54 -24.90
C TYR A 287 -9.08 -25.29 -23.58
N HIS A 288 -8.12 -26.20 -23.34
CA HIS A 288 -8.09 -27.06 -22.16
C HIS A 288 -8.03 -26.24 -20.85
N ALA A 289 -7.15 -25.24 -20.77
CA ALA A 289 -7.02 -24.43 -19.56
C ALA A 289 -8.31 -23.64 -19.28
N ALA A 290 -8.91 -23.05 -20.32
CA ALA A 290 -10.16 -22.31 -20.16
C ALA A 290 -11.33 -23.24 -19.78
N THR A 291 -11.37 -24.46 -20.36
CA THR A 291 -12.38 -25.47 -20.01
C THR A 291 -12.24 -25.96 -18.59
N ARG A 292 -11.01 -26.18 -18.08
CA ARG A 292 -10.78 -26.54 -16.66
C ARG A 292 -11.29 -25.49 -15.71
N ARG A 293 -11.10 -24.19 -16.03
CA ARG A 293 -11.62 -23.08 -15.21
C ARG A 293 -13.14 -23.12 -15.11
N LEU A 294 -13.85 -23.26 -16.23
CA LEU A 294 -15.32 -23.35 -16.23
C LEU A 294 -15.83 -24.60 -15.49
N LEU A 295 -15.12 -25.73 -15.65
CA LEU A 295 -15.47 -26.96 -14.94
C LEU A 295 -15.25 -26.85 -13.43
N ALA A 296 -14.21 -26.13 -13.00
CA ALA A 296 -13.90 -25.94 -11.58
C ALA A 296 -15.01 -25.20 -10.82
N ASP A 297 -15.62 -24.18 -11.42
CA ASP A 297 -16.72 -23.44 -10.80
C ASP A 297 -17.90 -24.39 -10.48
N VAL A 298 -18.22 -25.30 -11.38
CA VAL A 298 -19.25 -26.34 -11.17
C VAL A 298 -18.83 -27.36 -10.11
N GLN A 299 -17.59 -27.82 -10.14
CA GLN A 299 -17.09 -28.79 -9.16
C GLN A 299 -17.08 -28.24 -7.74
N LEU A 300 -16.68 -26.98 -7.57
CA LEU A 300 -16.73 -26.30 -6.27
C LEU A 300 -18.16 -26.14 -5.76
N ALA A 301 -19.11 -25.78 -6.65
CA ALA A 301 -20.53 -25.70 -6.29
C ALA A 301 -21.11 -27.08 -5.89
N GLU A 302 -20.69 -28.18 -6.55
CA GLU A 302 -21.11 -29.53 -6.17
C GLU A 302 -20.53 -29.98 -4.83
N ILE A 303 -19.30 -29.61 -4.52
CA ILE A 303 -18.67 -29.89 -3.22
C ILE A 303 -19.44 -29.16 -2.12
N ALA A 304 -19.73 -27.87 -2.32
CA ALA A 304 -20.50 -27.05 -1.38
C ALA A 304 -21.92 -27.62 -1.15
N ALA A 305 -22.62 -28.02 -2.22
CA ALA A 305 -23.96 -28.58 -2.12
C ALA A 305 -24.02 -29.92 -1.35
N LYS A 306 -23.00 -30.76 -1.50
CA LYS A 306 -22.91 -32.08 -0.81
C LYS A 306 -22.65 -31.93 0.71
N SER A 307 -22.02 -30.87 1.12
CA SER A 307 -21.62 -30.68 2.53
C SER A 307 -22.79 -30.29 3.43
N GLY A 308 -23.96 -29.94 2.88
CA GLY A 308 -25.14 -29.54 3.67
C GLY A 308 -24.88 -28.36 4.60
N SER A 309 -23.79 -27.62 4.37
CA SER A 309 -23.37 -26.52 5.22
C SER A 309 -24.43 -25.40 5.18
N THR A 310 -25.18 -25.28 6.25
CA THR A 310 -25.83 -24.03 6.64
C THR A 310 -24.74 -22.95 6.75
N GLU A 311 -25.05 -21.73 6.40
CA GLU A 311 -24.16 -20.55 6.30
C GLU A 311 -23.15 -20.29 7.46
N SER A 312 -23.05 -21.18 8.45
CA SER A 312 -22.25 -21.00 9.67
C SER A 312 -21.31 -22.16 10.06
N GLY A 313 -21.17 -23.21 9.26
CA GLY A 313 -20.31 -24.36 9.58
C GLY A 313 -18.94 -24.28 8.88
N ALA A 314 -17.83 -24.43 9.62
CA ALA A 314 -16.50 -24.57 9.03
C ALA A 314 -16.43 -25.82 8.13
N PRO A 315 -15.72 -25.77 6.96
CA PRO A 315 -15.59 -26.91 6.06
C PRO A 315 -14.87 -28.09 6.72
N THR A 316 -15.27 -29.33 6.40
CA THR A 316 -14.54 -30.51 6.89
C THR A 316 -13.19 -30.65 6.20
N PRO A 317 -12.21 -31.37 6.83
CA PRO A 317 -10.92 -31.64 6.19
C PRO A 317 -11.03 -32.31 4.80
N GLU A 318 -12.00 -33.22 4.66
CA GLU A 318 -12.25 -33.94 3.38
C GLU A 318 -12.81 -32.97 2.32
N GLN A 319 -13.69 -32.06 2.73
CA GLN A 319 -14.22 -31.02 1.86
C GLN A 319 -13.08 -30.08 1.41
N THR A 320 -12.30 -29.60 2.34
CA THR A 320 -11.13 -28.75 2.09
C THR A 320 -10.16 -29.40 1.11
N GLN A 321 -9.84 -30.70 1.31
CA GLN A 321 -8.97 -31.45 0.42
C GLN A 321 -9.57 -31.57 -1.00
N ALA A 322 -10.87 -31.81 -1.12
CA ALA A 322 -11.55 -31.89 -2.41
C ALA A 322 -11.54 -30.54 -3.16
N GLU A 323 -11.78 -29.45 -2.45
CA GLU A 323 -11.72 -28.09 -3.03
C GLU A 323 -10.31 -27.73 -3.50
N VAL A 324 -9.28 -27.99 -2.70
CA VAL A 324 -7.87 -27.79 -3.08
C VAL A 324 -7.50 -28.59 -4.32
N ALA A 325 -7.96 -29.85 -4.43
CA ALA A 325 -7.73 -30.68 -5.61
C ALA A 325 -8.35 -30.12 -6.89
N VAL A 326 -9.45 -29.34 -6.79
CA VAL A 326 -10.05 -28.63 -7.90
C VAL A 326 -9.29 -27.33 -8.23
N LEU A 327 -8.90 -26.56 -7.21
CA LEU A 327 -8.23 -25.26 -7.34
C LEU A 327 -6.80 -25.35 -7.87
N GLU A 328 -6.06 -26.37 -7.46
CA GLU A 328 -4.63 -26.49 -7.76
C GLU A 328 -4.32 -26.54 -9.27
N PRO A 329 -4.96 -27.39 -10.10
CA PRO A 329 -4.68 -27.43 -11.54
C PRO A 329 -4.94 -26.09 -12.24
N ILE A 330 -6.00 -25.39 -11.87
CA ILE A 330 -6.35 -24.09 -12.49
C ILE A 330 -5.40 -22.98 -12.05
N THR A 331 -4.92 -23.02 -10.82
CA THR A 331 -3.91 -22.08 -10.31
C THR A 331 -2.57 -22.28 -11.04
N LEU A 332 -2.15 -23.53 -11.25
CA LEU A 332 -0.96 -23.87 -12.04
C LEU A 332 -1.10 -23.47 -13.52
N ASP A 333 -2.28 -23.63 -14.13
CA ASP A 333 -2.54 -23.15 -15.49
C ASP A 333 -2.44 -21.63 -15.58
N LEU A 334 -3.00 -20.90 -14.60
CA LEU A 334 -2.88 -19.44 -14.51
C LEU A 334 -1.42 -18.98 -14.34
N ALA A 335 -0.64 -19.67 -13.50
CA ALA A 335 0.78 -19.38 -13.32
C ALA A 335 1.55 -19.55 -14.65
N ARG A 336 1.30 -20.63 -15.39
CA ARG A 336 1.91 -20.87 -16.71
C ARG A 336 1.49 -19.84 -17.75
N ASP A 337 0.21 -19.45 -17.77
CA ASP A 337 -0.27 -18.41 -18.67
C ASP A 337 0.38 -17.04 -18.37
N LEU A 338 0.60 -16.71 -17.09
CA LEU A 338 1.25 -15.47 -16.66
C LEU A 338 2.71 -15.34 -17.10
N VAL A 339 3.42 -16.45 -17.25
CA VAL A 339 4.82 -16.47 -17.72
C VAL A 339 4.95 -16.75 -19.22
N ARG A 340 3.83 -16.89 -19.94
CA ARG A 340 3.85 -17.06 -21.40
C ARG A 340 4.16 -15.73 -22.08
N PRO A 341 5.13 -15.66 -23.01
CA PRO A 341 5.36 -14.46 -23.84
C PRO A 341 4.15 -14.15 -24.71
N HIS A 342 3.91 -12.87 -24.97
CA HIS A 342 2.86 -12.40 -25.90
C HIS A 342 1.45 -12.91 -25.55
N SER A 343 1.10 -12.91 -24.26
CA SER A 343 -0.22 -13.34 -23.79
C SER A 343 -1.34 -12.31 -24.10
N GLY A 344 -0.96 -11.16 -24.66
CA GLY A 344 -1.86 -10.07 -25.00
C GLY A 344 -2.59 -9.51 -23.78
N SER A 345 -3.82 -9.01 -23.98
CA SER A 345 -4.63 -8.43 -22.89
C SER A 345 -5.08 -9.44 -21.82
N ASN A 346 -4.94 -10.74 -22.07
CA ASN A 346 -5.29 -11.78 -21.10
C ASN A 346 -4.46 -11.70 -19.81
N ILE A 347 -3.25 -11.14 -19.88
CA ILE A 347 -2.41 -10.95 -18.71
C ILE A 347 -3.13 -10.14 -17.64
N GLY A 348 -3.85 -9.09 -17.98
CA GLY A 348 -4.59 -8.24 -17.04
C GLY A 348 -5.64 -9.02 -16.24
N ARG A 349 -6.38 -9.94 -16.90
CA ARG A 349 -7.34 -10.83 -16.26
C ARG A 349 -6.64 -11.87 -15.37
N ASN A 350 -5.58 -12.49 -15.90
CA ASN A 350 -4.87 -13.52 -15.17
C ASN A 350 -4.16 -12.96 -13.91
N LEU A 351 -3.69 -11.70 -13.94
CA LEU A 351 -3.17 -10.97 -12.77
C LEU A 351 -4.22 -10.74 -11.66
N TRP A 352 -5.52 -10.86 -12.00
CA TRP A 352 -6.59 -10.83 -11.01
C TRP A 352 -6.97 -12.23 -10.52
N ASN A 353 -7.13 -13.15 -11.45
CA ASN A 353 -7.63 -14.49 -11.13
C ASN A 353 -6.60 -15.33 -10.37
N PHE A 354 -5.32 -15.21 -10.70
CA PHE A 354 -4.25 -15.99 -10.06
C PHE A 354 -4.11 -15.70 -8.56
N PRO A 355 -4.01 -14.43 -8.11
CA PRO A 355 -3.99 -14.14 -6.69
C PRO A 355 -5.20 -14.71 -5.94
N ASN A 356 -6.40 -14.52 -6.46
CA ASN A 356 -7.61 -14.99 -5.79
C ASN A 356 -7.60 -16.52 -5.62
N ARG A 357 -7.19 -17.27 -6.64
CA ARG A 357 -7.14 -18.75 -6.57
C ARG A 357 -6.00 -19.24 -5.68
N LEU A 358 -4.85 -18.57 -5.69
CA LEU A 358 -3.74 -18.93 -4.81
C LEU A 358 -4.04 -18.59 -3.34
N ASP A 359 -4.65 -17.44 -3.07
CA ASP A 359 -5.08 -17.08 -1.70
C ASP A 359 -6.13 -18.08 -1.19
N GLU A 360 -7.09 -18.50 -2.02
CA GLU A 360 -8.09 -19.52 -1.67
C GLU A 360 -7.42 -20.87 -1.28
N ILE A 361 -6.37 -21.30 -1.99
CA ILE A 361 -5.59 -22.49 -1.61
C ILE A 361 -4.87 -22.27 -0.27
N ILE A 362 -4.28 -21.09 -0.07
CA ILE A 362 -3.55 -20.76 1.16
C ILE A 362 -4.50 -20.80 2.37
N GLU A 363 -5.64 -20.13 2.28
CA GLU A 363 -6.65 -20.12 3.33
C GLU A 363 -7.11 -21.53 3.72
N LYS A 364 -7.28 -22.40 2.74
CA LYS A 364 -7.72 -23.78 2.95
C LYS A 364 -6.63 -24.72 3.47
N THR A 365 -5.36 -24.38 3.30
CA THR A 365 -4.23 -25.26 3.63
C THR A 365 -3.40 -24.79 4.82
N THR A 366 -3.64 -23.56 5.31
CA THR A 366 -2.94 -23.01 6.46
C THR A 366 -3.95 -22.69 7.58
N GLU A 367 -3.55 -22.89 8.84
CA GLU A 367 -4.39 -22.60 10.01
C GLU A 367 -4.59 -21.09 10.26
N SER A 368 -4.33 -20.22 9.29
CA SER A 368 -4.49 -18.78 9.44
C SER A 368 -5.99 -18.41 9.45
N GLY A 369 -6.44 -17.89 10.57
CA GLY A 369 -7.83 -17.47 10.77
C GLY A 369 -8.26 -16.31 9.88
N SER A 370 -9.56 -16.25 9.62
CA SER A 370 -10.36 -15.14 9.10
C SER A 370 -9.99 -14.47 7.77
N PHE A 371 -10.95 -14.47 6.84
CA PHE A 371 -10.95 -13.75 5.55
C PHE A 371 -10.51 -12.27 5.63
N TRP A 372 -10.69 -11.59 6.76
CA TRP A 372 -10.31 -10.18 6.97
C TRP A 372 -8.81 -9.98 7.24
N ASP A 373 -8.07 -11.05 7.60
CA ASP A 373 -6.63 -11.03 7.85
C ASP A 373 -5.80 -11.15 6.56
N THR A 374 -6.44 -11.42 5.42
CA THR A 374 -5.80 -11.67 4.13
C THR A 374 -5.46 -10.43 3.31
N VAL A 375 -5.73 -9.23 3.82
CA VAL A 375 -5.31 -7.98 3.15
C VAL A 375 -3.80 -7.82 3.31
N ASP A 376 -3.09 -7.75 2.22
CA ASP A 376 -1.66 -7.49 1.89
C ASP A 376 -0.59 -7.45 3.01
N PHE A 377 -0.94 -7.25 4.30
CA PHE A 377 0.00 -7.15 5.43
C PHE A 377 0.51 -8.49 5.93
N ASP A 378 -0.34 -9.53 5.95
CA ASP A 378 0.03 -10.84 6.53
C ASP A 378 0.94 -11.67 5.64
N ARG A 379 1.03 -11.32 4.36
CA ARG A 379 1.85 -12.08 3.40
C ARG A 379 3.34 -12.07 3.74
N VAL A 380 3.85 -10.97 4.30
CA VAL A 380 5.26 -10.81 4.68
C VAL A 380 5.58 -11.53 6.01
N ASN A 381 4.58 -11.73 6.86
CA ASN A 381 4.72 -12.35 8.18
C ASN A 381 4.54 -13.86 8.17
N ARG A 382 4.23 -14.48 7.01
CA ARG A 382 4.12 -15.94 6.89
C ARG A 382 5.42 -16.62 7.26
N LYS A 383 5.30 -17.80 7.87
CA LYS A 383 6.47 -18.65 8.16
C LYS A 383 6.71 -19.61 7.00
N PHE A 384 7.96 -19.81 6.61
CA PHE A 384 8.32 -20.68 5.50
C PHE A 384 7.73 -22.10 5.62
N LYS A 385 7.74 -22.66 6.82
CA LYS A 385 7.20 -23.99 7.12
C LYS A 385 5.69 -24.13 6.89
N THR A 386 4.95 -23.01 6.89
CA THR A 386 3.49 -23.01 6.67
C THR A 386 3.12 -22.72 5.22
N LEU A 387 4.10 -22.49 4.33
CA LEU A 387 3.81 -22.24 2.92
C LEU A 387 3.17 -23.44 2.24
N PRO A 388 2.16 -23.26 1.36
CA PRO A 388 1.41 -24.33 0.75
C PRO A 388 2.25 -25.19 -0.19
N ALA A 389 1.95 -26.49 -0.25
CA ALA A 389 2.71 -27.46 -1.06
C ALA A 389 2.70 -27.18 -2.57
N ILE A 390 1.68 -26.46 -3.09
CA ILE A 390 1.58 -26.07 -4.50
C ILE A 390 2.83 -25.31 -4.99
N ARG A 391 3.53 -24.59 -4.08
CA ARG A 391 4.75 -23.85 -4.44
C ARG A 391 5.82 -24.73 -5.08
N GLN A 392 5.93 -26.00 -4.65
CA GLN A 392 6.93 -26.95 -5.16
C GLN A 392 6.65 -27.40 -6.60
N LYS A 393 5.47 -27.09 -7.16
CA LYS A 393 5.02 -27.51 -8.50
C LYS A 393 5.24 -26.47 -9.57
N ASP A 394 5.54 -25.21 -9.18
CA ASP A 394 5.72 -24.09 -10.13
C ASP A 394 6.71 -23.06 -9.59
N ASP A 395 7.70 -22.68 -10.40
CA ASP A 395 8.80 -21.78 -10.01
C ASP A 395 8.33 -20.34 -9.72
N LEU A 396 7.29 -19.85 -10.43
CA LEU A 396 6.71 -18.53 -10.16
C LEU A 396 6.05 -18.51 -8.78
N ILE A 397 5.23 -19.52 -8.47
CA ILE A 397 4.52 -19.63 -7.20
C ILE A 397 5.54 -19.77 -6.06
N ASP A 398 6.54 -20.65 -6.21
CA ASP A 398 7.57 -20.83 -5.20
C ASP A 398 8.33 -19.52 -4.95
N TRP A 399 8.78 -18.85 -6.02
CA TRP A 399 9.54 -17.61 -5.89
C TRP A 399 8.73 -16.51 -5.21
N ILE A 400 7.46 -16.27 -5.62
CA ILE A 400 6.63 -15.22 -5.04
C ILE A 400 6.43 -15.44 -3.53
N LEU A 401 6.03 -16.66 -3.14
CA LEU A 401 5.77 -16.97 -1.75
C LEU A 401 7.04 -16.88 -0.91
N VAL A 402 8.15 -17.42 -1.40
CA VAL A 402 9.44 -17.31 -0.72
C VAL A 402 9.94 -15.88 -0.68
N PHE A 403 9.81 -15.10 -1.77
CA PHE A 403 10.25 -13.70 -1.82
C PHE A 403 9.54 -12.85 -0.75
N GLN A 404 8.27 -13.11 -0.47
CA GLN A 404 7.50 -12.40 0.54
C GLN A 404 7.78 -12.86 1.97
N THR A 405 8.15 -14.12 2.19
CA THR A 405 8.41 -14.68 3.52
C THR A 405 9.79 -14.24 4.03
N MET A 406 9.88 -13.61 5.20
CA MET A 406 11.09 -12.93 5.69
C MET A 406 11.77 -13.63 6.86
N ASP A 407 11.50 -14.93 7.12
CA ASP A 407 12.19 -15.71 8.13
C ASP A 407 13.52 -16.31 7.63
N ASP A 408 14.31 -16.85 8.56
CA ASP A 408 15.62 -17.44 8.26
C ASP A 408 15.53 -18.68 7.37
N GLU A 409 14.46 -19.48 7.49
CA GLU A 409 14.24 -20.66 6.66
C GLU A 409 14.02 -20.28 5.19
N ALA A 410 13.22 -19.23 4.94
CA ALA A 410 13.01 -18.70 3.59
C ALA A 410 14.30 -18.10 3.00
N ARG A 411 15.12 -17.43 3.84
CA ARG A 411 16.45 -16.95 3.44
C ARG A 411 17.32 -18.09 2.97
N ASP A 412 17.48 -19.10 3.79
CA ASP A 412 18.36 -20.22 3.53
C ASP A 412 17.89 -21.04 2.31
N TYR A 413 16.59 -21.23 2.17
CA TYR A 413 15.99 -21.83 0.98
C TYR A 413 16.27 -21.02 -0.30
N ALA A 414 16.11 -19.70 -0.26
CA ALA A 414 16.39 -18.83 -1.39
C ALA A 414 17.88 -18.89 -1.82
N ILE A 415 18.80 -18.89 -0.84
CA ILE A 415 20.23 -19.04 -1.09
C ILE A 415 20.55 -20.40 -1.74
N GLN A 416 20.05 -21.51 -1.18
CA GLN A 416 20.25 -22.85 -1.71
C GLN A 416 19.69 -23.01 -3.12
N THR A 417 18.49 -22.46 -3.35
CA THR A 417 17.83 -22.52 -4.67
C THR A 417 18.59 -21.71 -5.70
N TRP A 418 19.09 -20.51 -5.32
CA TRP A 418 19.97 -19.74 -6.19
C TRP A 418 21.27 -20.49 -6.52
N GLU A 419 21.97 -21.05 -5.53
CA GLU A 419 23.21 -21.83 -5.77
C GLU A 419 22.97 -23.02 -6.71
N LYS A 420 21.83 -23.68 -6.57
CA LYS A 420 21.45 -24.83 -7.41
C LYS A 420 21.11 -24.42 -8.84
N THR A 421 20.41 -23.30 -9.02
CA THR A 421 19.80 -22.94 -10.31
C THR A 421 20.56 -21.85 -11.08
N GLY A 422 21.34 -21.00 -10.39
CA GLY A 422 21.97 -19.81 -10.95
C GLY A 422 21.00 -18.74 -11.44
N LYS A 423 19.70 -18.90 -11.21
CA LYS A 423 18.66 -18.00 -11.75
C LYS A 423 18.67 -16.64 -11.07
N LEU A 424 18.50 -15.57 -11.86
CA LEU A 424 18.59 -14.19 -11.39
C LEU A 424 17.50 -13.83 -10.37
N HIS A 425 16.27 -14.27 -10.57
CA HIS A 425 15.18 -14.00 -9.63
C HIS A 425 15.44 -14.66 -8.25
N TRP A 426 16.07 -15.84 -8.20
CA TRP A 426 16.46 -16.45 -6.93
C TRP A 426 17.64 -15.72 -6.26
N LEU A 427 18.59 -15.17 -7.05
CA LEU A 427 19.61 -14.27 -6.51
C LEU A 427 18.98 -13.03 -5.86
N CYS A 428 17.98 -12.42 -6.53
CA CYS A 428 17.24 -11.27 -5.99
C CYS A 428 16.56 -11.63 -4.66
N ALA A 429 15.89 -12.79 -4.58
CA ALA A 429 15.26 -13.25 -3.34
C ALA A 429 16.29 -13.48 -2.21
N ALA A 430 17.38 -14.15 -2.52
CA ALA A 430 18.47 -14.40 -1.57
C ALA A 430 19.08 -13.10 -1.03
N LEU A 431 19.41 -12.15 -1.92
CA LEU A 431 19.97 -10.85 -1.54
C LEU A 431 19.01 -10.01 -0.70
N THR A 432 17.72 -10.01 -1.02
CA THR A 432 16.70 -9.26 -0.27
C THR A 432 16.63 -9.72 1.18
N LYS A 433 16.80 -11.02 1.44
CA LYS A 433 16.69 -11.64 2.77
C LYS A 433 18.01 -11.73 3.52
N ALA A 434 19.14 -11.68 2.81
CA ALA A 434 20.45 -11.84 3.41
C ALA A 434 20.75 -10.75 4.45
N THR A 435 21.45 -11.11 5.52
CA THR A 435 21.96 -10.27 6.59
C THR A 435 23.49 -10.42 6.66
N GLY A 436 24.16 -9.60 7.45
CA GLY A 436 25.63 -9.63 7.60
C GLY A 436 26.21 -10.96 8.10
N ASP A 437 25.40 -11.80 8.73
CA ASP A 437 25.73 -13.13 9.24
C ASP A 437 25.20 -14.28 8.38
N SER A 438 24.61 -13.99 7.23
CA SER A 438 24.00 -15.00 6.35
C SER A 438 25.01 -16.00 5.80
N PRO A 439 24.62 -17.28 5.63
CA PRO A 439 25.45 -18.26 4.94
C PRO A 439 25.79 -17.79 3.52
N LYS A 440 27.02 -18.13 3.07
CA LYS A 440 27.48 -17.80 1.70
C LYS A 440 27.49 -16.32 1.33
N LEU A 441 27.54 -15.42 2.31
CA LEU A 441 27.48 -13.98 2.11
C LEU A 441 28.48 -13.47 1.06
N ALA A 442 29.73 -13.95 1.09
CA ALA A 442 30.76 -13.57 0.13
C ALA A 442 30.38 -13.94 -1.32
N ASN A 443 29.74 -15.10 -1.50
CA ASN A 443 29.25 -15.53 -2.81
C ASN A 443 28.10 -14.66 -3.30
N LEU A 444 27.17 -14.29 -2.43
CA LEU A 444 26.06 -13.38 -2.74
C LEU A 444 26.56 -12.00 -3.16
N ILE A 445 27.49 -11.42 -2.39
CA ILE A 445 28.09 -10.12 -2.71
C ILE A 445 28.80 -10.16 -4.08
N SER A 446 29.61 -11.20 -4.32
CA SER A 446 30.30 -11.36 -5.60
C SER A 446 29.34 -11.62 -6.78
N ALA A 447 28.26 -12.36 -6.57
CA ALA A 447 27.24 -12.57 -7.59
C ALA A 447 26.50 -11.28 -7.93
N ALA A 448 26.13 -10.50 -6.92
CA ALA A 448 25.48 -9.20 -7.12
C ALA A 448 26.34 -8.22 -7.92
N GLU A 449 27.67 -8.26 -7.71
CA GLU A 449 28.63 -7.40 -8.43
C GLU A 449 28.73 -7.75 -9.94
N ARG A 450 28.52 -9.02 -10.29
CA ARG A 450 28.55 -9.49 -11.68
C ARG A 450 27.26 -9.25 -12.46
N VAL A 451 26.20 -8.76 -11.82
CA VAL A 451 24.94 -8.44 -12.52
C VAL A 451 25.16 -7.26 -13.47
N PRO A 452 24.88 -7.40 -14.78
CA PRO A 452 25.10 -6.33 -15.75
C PRO A 452 24.34 -5.05 -15.41
N ALA A 453 24.94 -3.90 -15.73
CA ALA A 453 24.34 -2.61 -15.40
C ALA A 453 22.99 -2.34 -16.10
N ASP A 454 22.76 -2.95 -17.26
CA ASP A 454 21.52 -2.87 -18.04
C ASP A 454 20.47 -3.90 -17.61
N SER A 455 20.83 -4.83 -16.72
CA SER A 455 19.88 -5.80 -16.17
C SER A 455 18.74 -5.13 -15.40
N PRO A 456 17.50 -5.60 -15.52
CA PRO A 456 16.39 -5.17 -14.68
C PRO A 456 16.66 -5.31 -13.17
N ALA A 457 17.53 -6.25 -12.76
CA ALA A 457 17.92 -6.49 -11.38
C ALA A 457 19.02 -5.56 -10.86
N SER A 458 19.66 -4.75 -11.73
CA SER A 458 20.91 -4.06 -11.38
C SER A 458 20.77 -3.12 -10.18
N THR A 459 19.67 -2.39 -10.05
CA THR A 459 19.41 -1.49 -8.93
C THR A 459 19.22 -2.26 -7.63
N LEU A 460 18.40 -3.31 -7.64
CA LEU A 460 18.14 -4.17 -6.48
C LEU A 460 19.42 -4.85 -6.00
N THR A 461 20.14 -5.51 -6.90
CA THR A 461 21.35 -6.26 -6.53
C THR A 461 22.46 -5.36 -6.02
N THR A 462 22.62 -4.16 -6.62
CA THR A 462 23.58 -3.15 -6.14
C THR A 462 23.18 -2.64 -4.75
N TYR A 463 21.90 -2.30 -4.53
CA TYR A 463 21.42 -1.84 -3.22
C TYR A 463 21.73 -2.86 -2.12
N HIS A 464 21.32 -4.12 -2.32
CA HIS A 464 21.53 -5.14 -1.29
C HIS A 464 23.00 -5.51 -1.09
N ARG A 465 23.81 -5.51 -2.15
CA ARG A 465 25.26 -5.65 -2.04
C ARG A 465 25.87 -4.58 -1.15
N LEU A 466 25.51 -3.31 -1.40
CA LEU A 466 26.04 -2.18 -0.63
C LEU A 466 25.52 -2.19 0.80
N ARG A 467 24.25 -2.56 1.03
CA ARG A 467 23.67 -2.76 2.36
C ARG A 467 24.43 -3.82 3.15
N LEU A 468 24.73 -4.96 2.54
CA LEU A 468 25.48 -6.05 3.18
C LEU A 468 26.93 -5.66 3.46
N LEU A 469 27.56 -4.82 2.63
CA LEU A 469 28.88 -4.25 2.93
C LEU A 469 28.81 -3.31 4.15
N VAL A 470 27.77 -2.49 4.27
CA VAL A 470 27.55 -1.65 5.48
C VAL A 470 27.35 -2.49 6.71
N GLU A 471 26.47 -3.52 6.66
CA GLU A 471 26.19 -4.41 7.79
C GLU A 471 27.43 -5.20 8.27
N THR A 472 28.35 -5.50 7.36
CA THR A 472 29.62 -6.18 7.69
C THR A 472 30.79 -5.25 8.02
N GLY A 473 30.52 -3.96 8.15
CA GLY A 473 31.53 -2.94 8.49
C GLY A 473 32.52 -2.56 7.37
N LYS A 474 32.29 -3.04 6.13
CA LYS A 474 33.10 -2.70 4.95
C LYS A 474 32.68 -1.34 4.38
N LEU A 475 32.76 -0.30 5.21
CA LEU A 475 32.19 1.02 4.91
C LEU A 475 32.88 1.73 3.73
N ASP A 476 34.19 1.53 3.56
CA ASP A 476 34.94 2.15 2.45
C ASP A 476 34.54 1.57 1.08
N ASP A 477 34.36 0.25 1.02
CA ASP A 477 33.90 -0.42 -0.19
C ASP A 477 32.44 -0.03 -0.51
N ALA A 478 31.60 0.06 0.51
CA ALA A 478 30.22 0.54 0.36
C ALA A 478 30.20 1.99 -0.17
N ARG A 479 31.02 2.88 0.38
CA ARG A 479 31.09 4.29 -0.02
C ARG A 479 31.55 4.44 -1.48
N LYS A 480 32.59 3.70 -1.91
CA LYS A 480 33.04 3.69 -3.31
C LYS A 480 31.94 3.23 -4.25
N GLY A 481 31.31 2.10 -3.93
CA GLY A 481 30.22 1.56 -4.73
C GLY A 481 29.00 2.48 -4.81
N LEU A 482 28.64 3.17 -3.69
CA LEU A 482 27.58 4.18 -3.66
C LEU A 482 27.90 5.35 -4.60
N ALA A 483 29.12 5.92 -4.50
CA ALA A 483 29.52 7.06 -5.33
C ALA A 483 29.51 6.72 -6.82
N GLU A 484 30.01 5.55 -7.21
CA GLU A 484 30.00 5.07 -8.59
C GLU A 484 28.56 4.85 -9.10
N PHE A 485 27.73 4.18 -8.32
CA PHE A 485 26.36 3.89 -8.72
C PHE A 485 25.51 5.17 -8.87
N ILE A 486 25.61 6.11 -7.92
CA ILE A 486 24.88 7.38 -7.99
C ILE A 486 25.34 8.22 -9.17
N LYS A 487 26.65 8.26 -9.47
CA LYS A 487 27.20 8.95 -10.64
C LYS A 487 26.65 8.41 -11.95
N THR A 488 26.44 7.10 -12.04
CA THR A 488 26.04 6.44 -13.30
C THR A 488 24.52 6.33 -13.47
N LYS A 489 23.77 6.17 -12.40
CA LYS A 489 22.32 5.88 -12.44
C LYS A 489 21.44 6.79 -11.59
N GLY A 490 22.01 7.71 -10.80
CA GLY A 490 21.25 8.49 -9.82
C GLY A 490 20.04 9.23 -10.40
N ASN A 491 20.17 9.79 -11.61
CA ASN A 491 19.08 10.50 -12.31
C ASN A 491 17.97 9.60 -12.89
N ARG A 492 18.12 8.27 -12.81
CA ARG A 492 17.14 7.28 -13.28
C ARG A 492 16.44 6.55 -12.15
N LEU A 493 16.84 6.80 -10.90
CA LEU A 493 16.22 6.17 -9.74
C LEU A 493 14.83 6.75 -9.50
N THR A 494 13.96 5.92 -8.95
CA THR A 494 12.68 6.38 -8.37
C THR A 494 12.92 6.95 -6.97
N GLN A 495 11.99 7.75 -6.45
CA GLN A 495 12.17 8.43 -5.16
C GLN A 495 12.38 7.44 -4.00
N SER A 496 11.66 6.31 -3.97
CA SER A 496 11.89 5.24 -2.98
C SER A 496 13.32 4.71 -3.04
N SER A 497 13.84 4.49 -4.24
CA SER A 497 15.22 4.01 -4.41
C SER A 497 16.24 5.09 -4.02
N VAL A 498 16.01 6.36 -4.39
CA VAL A 498 16.87 7.49 -3.95
C VAL A 498 16.94 7.51 -2.42
N ASN A 499 15.81 7.38 -1.73
CA ASN A 499 15.76 7.40 -0.28
C ASN A 499 16.51 6.19 0.34
N LEU A 500 16.36 5.00 -0.22
CA LEU A 500 17.11 3.81 0.21
C LEU A 500 18.63 3.98 0.06
N PHE A 501 19.11 4.47 -1.08
CA PHE A 501 20.54 4.73 -1.26
C PHE A 501 21.04 5.87 -0.37
N SER A 502 20.23 6.90 -0.12
CA SER A 502 20.58 7.99 0.81
C SER A 502 20.67 7.50 2.26
N GLN A 503 19.89 6.50 2.67
CA GLN A 503 20.09 5.84 3.97
C GLN A 503 21.46 5.17 4.07
N LEU A 504 21.91 4.48 3.01
CA LEU A 504 23.25 3.90 2.98
C LEU A 504 24.35 4.98 3.00
N GLN A 505 24.19 6.11 2.30
CA GLN A 505 25.10 7.25 2.38
C GLN A 505 25.18 7.81 3.80
N MET A 506 24.06 7.92 4.49
CA MET A 506 24.01 8.35 5.89
C MET A 506 24.83 7.42 6.80
N HIS A 507 24.69 6.10 6.63
CA HIS A 507 25.44 5.11 7.43
C HIS A 507 26.94 5.04 7.09
N THR A 508 27.33 5.46 5.89
CA THR A 508 28.73 5.49 5.44
C THR A 508 29.40 6.85 5.60
N ALA A 509 28.73 7.84 6.19
CA ALA A 509 29.28 9.17 6.45
C ALA A 509 30.56 9.10 7.30
N THR A 510 31.56 9.94 6.95
CA THR A 510 32.88 10.00 7.61
C THR A 510 33.00 11.14 8.63
N ASN A 511 32.04 12.06 8.61
CA ASN A 511 31.98 13.22 9.50
C ASN A 511 30.55 13.76 9.62
N LEU A 512 30.38 14.74 10.52
CA LEU A 512 29.07 15.30 10.83
C LEU A 512 28.42 16.03 9.64
N THR A 513 29.21 16.73 8.81
CA THR A 513 28.70 17.47 7.64
C THR A 513 28.23 16.51 6.54
N GLU A 514 28.92 15.41 6.31
CA GLU A 514 28.45 14.36 5.41
C GLU A 514 27.17 13.70 5.93
N LEU A 515 27.10 13.45 7.22
CA LEU A 515 25.87 12.98 7.86
C LEU A 515 24.72 13.97 7.64
N ALA A 516 24.93 15.27 7.90
CA ALA A 516 23.92 16.32 7.75
C ALA A 516 23.30 16.37 6.35
N LYS A 517 24.13 16.21 5.30
CA LYS A 517 23.69 16.17 3.90
C LYS A 517 22.75 15.00 3.59
N ASN A 518 22.88 13.92 4.38
CA ASN A 518 22.18 12.66 4.14
C ASN A 518 21.09 12.33 5.19
N LEU A 519 20.75 13.27 6.05
CA LEU A 519 19.67 13.10 7.04
C LEU A 519 18.27 13.39 6.47
N SER A 520 18.20 14.31 5.51
CA SER A 520 16.92 14.76 4.96
C SER A 520 16.47 13.91 3.77
N ARG A 521 15.18 13.72 3.63
CA ARG A 521 14.54 12.95 2.56
C ARG A 521 13.38 13.71 1.95
N HIS A 522 13.19 13.55 0.65
CA HIS A 522 11.90 13.85 0.04
C HIS A 522 10.96 12.66 0.19
N PRO A 523 9.69 12.87 0.58
CA PRO A 523 8.72 11.79 0.53
C PRO A 523 8.59 11.22 -0.89
N ALA A 524 8.43 9.91 -0.99
CA ALA A 524 8.02 9.25 -2.23
C ALA A 524 6.51 9.40 -2.45
N GLY A 525 5.76 9.56 -1.36
CA GLY A 525 4.33 9.78 -1.39
C GLY A 525 3.73 10.01 -0.01
N ILE A 526 2.40 10.09 0.03
CA ILE A 526 1.61 10.33 1.23
C ILE A 526 0.55 9.24 1.32
N THR A 527 0.28 8.75 2.53
CA THR A 527 -0.81 7.82 2.80
C THR A 527 -1.87 8.57 3.59
N ASN A 528 -3.12 8.52 3.15
CA ASN A 528 -4.23 8.94 3.98
C ASN A 528 -4.77 7.78 4.83
N SER A 529 -5.57 8.09 5.86
CA SER A 529 -6.01 7.12 6.86
C SER A 529 -7.04 6.10 6.36
N PHE A 530 -7.78 6.43 5.30
CA PHE A 530 -8.85 5.59 4.76
C PHE A 530 -8.41 4.71 3.60
N ASP A 531 -7.37 5.13 2.88
CA ASP A 531 -6.89 4.41 1.72
C ASP A 531 -5.63 3.64 2.08
N TYR A 532 -5.72 2.33 2.00
CA TYR A 532 -4.55 1.44 2.05
C TYR A 532 -3.54 1.72 0.93
N PHE A 533 -3.84 2.70 0.08
CA PHE A 533 -3.04 3.07 -1.09
C PHE A 533 -2.04 4.16 -0.72
N GLN A 534 -0.82 3.93 -1.15
CA GLN A 534 0.26 4.90 -1.06
C GLN A 534 0.25 5.68 -2.38
N LEU A 535 -0.16 6.95 -2.35
CA LEU A 535 -0.20 7.79 -3.54
C LEU A 535 1.13 8.58 -3.66
N PRO A 536 1.58 8.89 -4.88
CA PRO A 536 2.78 9.72 -5.08
C PRO A 536 2.52 11.15 -4.61
N ALA A 537 3.59 11.82 -4.22
CA ALA A 537 3.53 13.22 -3.89
C ALA A 537 3.10 14.08 -5.11
N ASP A 538 3.59 13.74 -6.30
CA ASP A 538 3.26 14.36 -7.59
C ASP A 538 2.03 13.74 -8.28
N PHE A 539 1.15 13.09 -7.50
CA PHE A 539 0.01 12.35 -8.02
C PHE A 539 -0.84 13.15 -9.02
N LEU A 540 -1.08 14.44 -8.74
CA LEU A 540 -1.87 15.31 -9.62
C LEU A 540 -1.14 15.70 -10.90
N GLU A 541 0.19 15.72 -10.93
CA GLU A 541 0.95 15.90 -12.16
C GLU A 541 0.88 14.67 -13.05
N VAL A 542 0.89 13.49 -12.43
CA VAL A 542 0.79 12.20 -13.13
C VAL A 542 -0.65 11.91 -13.56
N TYR A 543 -1.64 12.35 -12.79
CA TYR A 543 -3.07 12.13 -13.02
C TYR A 543 -3.85 13.46 -12.91
N PRO A 544 -3.70 14.39 -13.86
CA PRO A 544 -4.27 15.74 -13.78
C PRO A 544 -5.80 15.79 -13.77
N ASP A 545 -6.45 14.73 -14.23
CA ASP A 545 -7.92 14.62 -14.30
C ASP A 545 -8.56 14.11 -12.99
N TRP A 546 -7.77 13.92 -11.93
CA TRP A 546 -8.29 13.44 -10.65
C TRP A 546 -9.17 14.52 -9.99
N PRO A 547 -10.41 14.19 -9.57
CA PRO A 547 -11.33 15.16 -9.00
C PRO A 547 -11.01 15.46 -7.53
N GLU A 548 -10.03 16.31 -7.28
CA GLU A 548 -9.76 16.82 -5.94
C GLU A 548 -10.17 18.29 -5.78
N SER A 549 -10.56 18.67 -4.56
CA SER A 549 -10.79 20.07 -4.26
C SER A 549 -9.49 20.87 -4.36
N GLU A 550 -9.54 22.10 -4.82
CA GLU A 550 -8.38 23.01 -4.90
C GLU A 550 -7.68 23.21 -3.55
N GLN A 551 -8.40 23.03 -2.44
CA GLN A 551 -7.84 23.12 -1.11
C GLN A 551 -6.93 21.92 -0.81
N ILE A 552 -7.35 20.69 -1.17
CA ILE A 552 -6.56 19.47 -0.99
C ILE A 552 -5.32 19.54 -1.89
N LYS A 553 -5.44 20.05 -3.12
CA LYS A 553 -4.31 20.28 -4.03
C LYS A 553 -3.27 21.21 -3.40
N LYS A 554 -3.72 22.32 -2.81
CA LYS A 554 -2.84 23.30 -2.17
C LYS A 554 -2.15 22.71 -0.94
N GLU A 555 -2.88 22.03 -0.07
CA GLU A 555 -2.34 21.38 1.13
C GLU A 555 -1.28 20.33 0.75
N ARG A 556 -1.54 19.49 -0.25
CA ARG A 556 -0.55 18.53 -0.74
C ARG A 556 0.68 19.22 -1.33
N GLN A 557 0.51 20.22 -2.15
CA GLN A 557 1.62 20.92 -2.80
C GLN A 557 2.56 21.62 -1.79
N GLU A 558 2.03 22.10 -0.66
CA GLU A 558 2.83 22.64 0.43
C GLU A 558 3.59 21.54 1.20
N GLU A 559 3.04 20.33 1.31
CA GLU A 559 3.65 19.18 1.97
C GLU A 559 4.69 18.46 1.10
N GLU A 560 4.47 18.38 -0.21
CA GLU A 560 5.31 17.67 -1.19
C GLU A 560 6.73 18.27 -1.33
N THR A 561 6.87 19.55 -1.12
CA THR A 561 8.14 20.26 -1.30
C THR A 561 9.05 20.23 -0.07
N GLN A 562 8.59 19.67 1.05
CA GLN A 562 9.34 19.68 2.30
C GLN A 562 10.32 18.51 2.43
N PHE A 563 11.57 18.83 2.73
CA PHE A 563 12.48 17.84 3.28
C PHE A 563 12.05 17.44 4.68
N LEU A 564 12.08 16.13 4.95
CA LEU A 564 11.68 15.54 6.23
C LEU A 564 12.75 14.56 6.73
N PHE A 565 12.66 14.21 8.01
CA PHE A 565 13.42 13.08 8.56
C PHE A 565 12.63 11.79 8.37
N ASP A 566 13.28 10.76 7.82
CA ASP A 566 12.75 9.41 7.83
C ASP A 566 13.02 8.71 9.19
N VAL A 567 12.51 7.50 9.35
CA VAL A 567 12.70 6.69 10.57
C VAL A 567 14.18 6.46 10.88
N GLN A 568 15.02 6.23 9.88
CA GLN A 568 16.45 5.97 10.09
C GLN A 568 17.20 7.23 10.53
N ALA A 569 16.89 8.38 9.90
CA ALA A 569 17.45 9.66 10.30
C ALA A 569 17.01 10.05 11.74
N ALA A 570 15.73 9.88 12.06
CA ALA A 570 15.21 10.11 13.40
C ALA A 570 15.92 9.21 14.44
N ARG A 571 16.15 7.95 14.13
CA ARG A 571 16.87 7.00 14.99
C ARG A 571 18.31 7.47 15.27
N VAL A 572 19.04 7.88 14.23
CA VAL A 572 20.41 8.41 14.39
C VAL A 572 20.41 9.66 15.26
N LEU A 573 19.50 10.61 15.05
CA LEU A 573 19.39 11.85 15.81
C LEU A 573 19.00 11.63 17.28
N ASN A 574 18.08 10.71 17.53
CA ASN A 574 17.53 10.48 18.87
C ASN A 574 18.47 9.68 19.76
N GLN A 575 19.12 8.69 19.22
CA GLN A 575 19.90 7.68 19.94
C GLN A 575 21.40 7.72 19.61
N GLY A 576 21.74 7.87 18.31
CA GLY A 576 23.09 7.69 17.83
C GLY A 576 24.05 8.85 18.07
N LEU A 577 23.56 10.07 18.30
CA LEU A 577 24.39 11.26 18.48
C LEU A 577 24.33 11.81 19.91
N PRO A 578 25.49 12.11 20.55
CA PRO A 578 25.52 12.81 21.83
C PRO A 578 25.14 14.29 21.66
N LEU A 579 24.71 14.94 22.72
CA LEU A 579 24.32 16.35 22.76
C LEU A 579 25.39 17.29 22.17
N SER A 580 26.67 17.00 22.36
CA SER A 580 27.77 17.80 21.79
C SER A 580 27.74 17.80 20.25
N GLN A 581 27.45 16.65 19.65
CA GLN A 581 27.34 16.52 18.19
C GLN A 581 26.00 17.09 17.66
N LEU A 582 24.92 16.93 18.41
CA LEU A 582 23.63 17.53 18.08
C LEU A 582 23.70 19.06 18.12
N GLY A 583 24.39 19.64 19.12
CA GLY A 583 24.65 21.08 19.21
C GLY A 583 25.46 21.61 17.99
N ALA A 584 26.49 20.87 17.58
CA ALA A 584 27.27 21.20 16.39
C ALA A 584 26.43 21.13 15.11
N LEU A 585 25.57 20.09 14.98
CA LEU A 585 24.69 19.90 13.85
C LEU A 585 23.68 21.04 13.66
N LEU A 586 23.24 21.72 14.74
CA LEU A 586 22.37 22.89 14.65
C LEU A 586 22.96 24.07 13.89
N GLN A 587 24.29 24.14 13.79
CA GLN A 587 25.01 25.19 13.07
C GLN A 587 25.31 24.81 11.60
N ASP A 588 25.10 23.53 11.24
CA ASP A 588 25.39 23.05 9.88
C ASP A 588 24.27 23.47 8.92
N THR A 589 24.64 24.26 7.90
CA THR A 589 23.70 24.77 6.88
C THR A 589 23.36 23.74 5.80
N ALA A 590 23.99 22.59 5.78
CA ALA A 590 23.62 21.48 4.90
C ALA A 590 22.25 20.89 5.27
N LEU A 591 21.83 21.04 6.53
CA LEU A 591 20.48 20.66 6.97
C LEU A 591 19.46 21.77 6.60
N PRO A 592 18.36 21.45 5.89
CA PRO A 592 17.30 22.40 5.56
C PRO A 592 16.77 23.19 6.77
N LYS A 593 16.38 24.43 6.53
CA LYS A 593 15.97 25.37 7.59
C LYS A 593 14.85 24.84 8.49
N ASN A 594 13.80 24.24 7.90
CA ASN A 594 12.68 23.64 8.62
C ASN A 594 13.15 22.48 9.53
N LEU A 595 13.97 21.58 9.02
CA LEU A 595 14.49 20.44 9.79
C LEU A 595 15.43 20.88 10.90
N ARG A 596 16.22 21.94 10.65
CA ARG A 596 17.08 22.54 11.65
C ARG A 596 16.28 23.19 12.77
N GLY A 597 15.12 23.80 12.47
CA GLY A 597 14.17 24.28 13.45
C GLY A 597 13.61 23.14 14.32
N ASN A 598 13.15 22.06 13.71
CA ASN A 598 12.66 20.89 14.42
C ASN A 598 13.74 20.25 15.31
N LEU A 599 14.96 20.13 14.78
CA LEU A 599 16.09 19.62 15.54
C LEU A 599 16.42 20.53 16.74
N ALA A 600 16.39 21.86 16.56
CA ALA A 600 16.68 22.81 17.64
C ALA A 600 15.67 22.68 18.80
N LEU A 601 14.39 22.48 18.50
CA LEU A 601 13.36 22.22 19.50
C LEU A 601 13.65 20.95 20.29
N ALA A 602 13.90 19.85 19.61
CA ALA A 602 14.19 18.56 20.23
C ALA A 602 15.47 18.61 21.06
N VAL A 603 16.53 19.25 20.56
CA VAL A 603 17.82 19.40 21.28
C VAL A 603 17.66 20.30 22.50
N TRP A 604 16.90 21.39 22.40
CA TRP A 604 16.62 22.25 23.54
C TRP A 604 15.96 21.50 24.69
N VAL A 605 14.90 20.75 24.37
CA VAL A 605 14.19 19.95 25.38
C VAL A 605 15.08 18.82 25.91
N LYS A 606 15.74 18.04 25.04
CA LYS A 606 16.64 16.94 25.39
C LYS A 606 17.75 17.42 26.32
N ALA A 607 18.44 18.51 25.95
CA ALA A 607 19.53 19.06 26.73
C ALA A 607 19.06 19.61 28.08
N GLY A 608 17.88 20.24 28.11
CA GLY A 608 17.30 20.72 29.36
C GLY A 608 16.87 19.61 30.32
N LEU A 609 16.32 18.51 29.80
CA LEU A 609 15.97 17.31 30.57
C LEU A 609 17.22 16.61 31.14
N LEU A 610 18.32 16.61 30.38
CA LEU A 610 19.61 16.04 30.76
C LEU A 610 20.49 17.06 31.57
N GLU A 611 19.95 18.22 31.92
CA GLU A 611 20.59 19.29 32.70
C GLU A 611 21.89 19.82 32.06
N ASN A 612 22.06 19.69 30.74
CA ASN A 612 23.13 20.26 29.96
C ASN A 612 22.80 21.69 29.56
N ARG A 613 23.12 22.66 30.44
CA ARG A 613 22.79 24.09 30.32
C ARG A 613 23.38 24.73 29.07
N ASP A 614 24.60 24.36 28.70
CA ASP A 614 25.33 24.98 27.59
C ASP A 614 24.69 24.64 26.27
N VAL A 615 24.46 23.36 25.99
CA VAL A 615 23.81 22.91 24.76
C VAL A 615 22.36 23.40 24.70
N ALA A 616 21.63 23.38 25.81
CA ALA A 616 20.26 23.89 25.86
C ALA A 616 20.20 25.39 25.55
N THR A 617 21.17 26.18 26.05
CA THR A 617 21.27 27.61 25.74
C THR A 617 21.56 27.84 24.25
N GLN A 618 22.51 27.12 23.67
CA GLN A 618 22.83 27.19 22.24
C GLN A 618 21.60 26.82 21.37
N ALA A 619 20.93 25.72 21.71
CA ALA A 619 19.73 25.30 20.98
C ALA A 619 18.61 26.34 21.06
N SER A 620 18.39 26.95 22.25
CA SER A 620 17.37 27.99 22.47
C SER A 620 17.61 29.24 21.60
N LEU A 621 18.85 29.60 21.31
CA LEU A 621 19.19 30.72 20.42
C LEU A 621 18.88 30.39 18.94
N VAL A 622 18.98 29.11 18.53
CA VAL A 622 18.57 28.67 17.23
C VAL A 622 17.04 28.63 17.13
N VAL A 623 16.35 28.19 18.18
CA VAL A 623 14.88 28.25 18.30
C VAL A 623 14.38 29.68 18.11
N ASP A 624 14.98 30.69 18.79
CA ASP A 624 14.55 32.08 18.62
C ASP A 624 14.56 32.57 17.16
N LYS A 625 15.48 32.06 16.35
CA LYS A 625 15.64 32.44 14.93
C LYS A 625 14.72 31.68 13.99
N LEU A 626 14.43 30.41 14.28
CA LEU A 626 13.73 29.52 13.38
C LEU A 626 12.29 29.22 13.81
N VAL A 627 11.97 29.42 15.09
CA VAL A 627 10.64 29.18 15.71
C VAL A 627 10.33 30.37 16.65
N PRO A 628 10.12 31.57 16.11
CA PRO A 628 10.05 32.82 16.88
C PRO A 628 8.89 32.87 17.89
N GLU A 629 7.85 32.06 17.71
CA GLU A 629 6.70 31.94 18.62
C GLU A 629 7.08 31.43 20.00
N LEU A 630 8.22 30.78 20.16
CA LEU A 630 8.74 30.29 21.45
C LEU A 630 9.74 31.24 22.13
N LYS A 631 9.98 32.40 21.54
CA LYS A 631 11.02 33.33 22.04
C LYS A 631 10.88 33.72 23.53
N ASP A 632 9.64 33.88 23.99
CA ASP A 632 9.41 34.21 25.42
C ASP A 632 9.78 33.04 26.32
N MET A 633 9.50 31.80 25.90
CA MET A 633 9.83 30.60 26.68
C MET A 633 11.34 30.35 26.73
N THR A 634 12.02 30.46 25.60
CA THR A 634 13.47 30.29 25.51
C THR A 634 14.19 31.40 26.25
N SER A 635 13.71 32.64 26.20
CA SER A 635 14.26 33.77 26.96
C SER A 635 14.11 33.58 28.47
N ALA A 636 12.94 33.13 28.94
CA ALA A 636 12.71 32.79 30.34
C ALA A 636 13.64 31.65 30.82
N TYR A 637 13.90 30.65 29.97
CA TYR A 637 14.86 29.59 30.25
C TYR A 637 16.28 30.13 30.43
N ARG A 638 16.75 31.02 29.55
CA ARG A 638 18.10 31.61 29.61
C ARG A 638 18.28 32.57 30.77
N ALA A 639 17.21 33.34 31.11
CA ALA A 639 17.22 34.32 32.19
C ALA A 639 17.22 33.69 33.60
N ALA A 640 16.95 32.40 33.71
CA ALA A 640 16.92 31.70 34.99
C ALA A 640 18.29 31.73 35.69
N ASN A 641 18.32 32.10 36.97
CA ASN A 641 19.55 32.28 37.75
C ASN A 641 20.13 30.97 38.31
N THR A 642 19.26 29.96 38.48
CA THR A 642 19.65 28.67 39.05
C THR A 642 19.23 27.53 38.11
N ALA A 643 19.92 26.37 38.25
CA ALA A 643 19.56 25.17 37.44
C ALA A 643 18.12 24.70 37.71
N PRO A 644 17.61 24.65 38.97
CA PRO A 644 16.21 24.31 39.21
C PRO A 644 15.20 25.27 38.56
N GLU A 645 15.49 26.59 38.58
CA GLU A 645 14.65 27.59 37.93
C GLU A 645 14.61 27.45 36.41
N ALA A 646 15.77 27.17 35.78
CA ALA A 646 15.86 26.89 34.39
C ALA A 646 15.09 25.61 34.00
N LYS A 647 15.24 24.57 34.82
CA LYS A 647 14.50 23.32 34.64
C LYS A 647 12.99 23.56 34.67
N PHE A 648 12.51 24.34 35.66
CA PHE A 648 11.08 24.66 35.72
C PHE A 648 10.62 25.54 34.55
N ALA A 649 11.43 26.49 34.09
CA ALA A 649 11.11 27.28 32.90
C ALA A 649 10.93 26.38 31.66
N LEU A 650 11.77 25.37 31.47
CA LEU A 650 11.61 24.36 30.41
C LEU A 650 10.34 23.53 30.61
N ILE A 651 10.09 23.02 31.83
CA ILE A 651 8.89 22.23 32.14
C ILE A 651 7.63 23.05 31.81
N PHE A 652 7.60 24.32 32.19
CA PHE A 652 6.49 25.21 31.91
C PHE A 652 6.28 25.40 30.39
N ALA A 653 7.39 25.56 29.65
CA ALA A 653 7.32 25.66 28.19
C ALA A 653 6.71 24.38 27.55
N VAL A 654 7.17 23.21 27.98
CA VAL A 654 6.67 21.91 27.49
C VAL A 654 5.20 21.69 27.86
N LEU A 655 4.78 22.12 29.06
CA LEU A 655 3.36 22.07 29.47
C LEU A 655 2.48 22.95 28.61
N ARG A 656 2.92 24.15 28.21
CA ARG A 656 2.17 25.09 27.37
C ARG A 656 2.14 24.67 25.92
N PHE A 657 3.20 24.00 25.46
CA PHE A 657 3.38 23.61 24.04
C PHE A 657 3.59 22.09 23.92
N PRO A 658 2.50 21.31 23.86
CA PRO A 658 2.55 19.83 23.86
C PRO A 658 3.40 19.23 22.75
N GLY A 659 3.57 19.95 21.64
CA GLY A 659 4.46 19.56 20.55
C GLY A 659 5.95 19.61 20.86
N LEU A 660 6.38 20.19 22.01
CA LEU A 660 7.77 20.17 22.45
C LEU A 660 8.14 18.80 23.00
N ARG A 661 9.03 18.10 22.30
CA ARG A 661 9.49 16.75 22.64
C ARG A 661 11.03 16.70 22.65
N PRO A 662 11.65 15.82 23.43
CA PRO A 662 13.11 15.69 23.49
C PRO A 662 13.66 14.78 22.38
N HIS A 663 12.86 14.45 21.39
CA HIS A 663 13.21 13.57 20.28
C HIS A 663 12.62 14.08 18.97
N ILE A 664 13.25 13.71 17.88
CA ILE A 664 12.75 13.93 16.52
C ILE A 664 11.70 12.86 16.22
N VAL A 665 10.60 13.30 15.66
CA VAL A 665 9.58 12.45 15.07
C VAL A 665 9.78 12.42 13.55
N ASN A 666 9.62 11.28 12.95
CA ASN A 666 9.73 11.11 11.50
C ASN A 666 8.44 11.55 10.79
N GLY A 667 8.55 12.01 9.53
CA GLY A 667 7.40 12.34 8.68
C GLY A 667 6.80 13.73 8.90
N LEU A 668 5.51 13.87 8.61
CA LEU A 668 4.77 15.15 8.48
C LEU A 668 4.28 15.77 9.80
N GLU A 669 4.84 15.42 10.93
CA GLU A 669 4.23 15.72 12.24
C GLU A 669 4.09 17.17 12.64
N ARG A 670 4.58 18.14 11.89
CA ARG A 670 4.61 19.51 12.36
C ARG A 670 4.05 20.54 11.40
N THR A 671 2.99 20.20 10.73
CA THR A 671 2.15 21.17 10.02
C THR A 671 1.26 21.96 10.98
N GLU A 672 1.12 21.51 12.27
CA GLU A 672 0.24 22.12 13.24
C GLU A 672 0.99 22.95 14.27
N THR A 673 0.27 23.93 14.80
CA THR A 673 0.75 24.86 15.79
C THR A 673 1.17 24.13 17.07
N LEU A 674 2.30 24.56 17.66
CA LEU A 674 2.85 23.98 18.88
C LEU A 674 1.91 24.04 20.08
N ASP A 675 0.93 24.94 20.05
CA ASP A 675 0.03 25.27 21.16
C ASP A 675 -1.28 24.45 21.17
N THR A 676 -1.52 23.59 20.19
CA THR A 676 -2.76 22.82 20.11
C THR A 676 -2.68 21.53 20.92
N ILE A 677 -3.56 21.39 21.92
CA ILE A 677 -3.80 20.13 22.62
C ILE A 677 -4.91 19.39 21.90
N ASP A 678 -4.56 18.28 21.29
CA ASP A 678 -5.47 17.43 20.56
C ASP A 678 -5.80 16.16 21.37
N SER A 679 -7.09 15.91 21.63
CA SER A 679 -7.55 14.73 22.37
C SER A 679 -7.41 13.42 21.59
N TYR A 680 -7.16 13.50 20.28
CA TYR A 680 -6.97 12.34 19.41
C TYR A 680 -5.51 11.95 19.22
N ARG A 681 -4.55 12.70 19.76
CA ARG A 681 -3.11 12.51 19.63
C ARG A 681 -2.44 12.40 20.98
N ASP A 682 -1.34 11.63 21.03
CA ASP A 682 -0.36 11.69 22.11
C ASP A 682 0.49 12.95 21.93
N ASN A 683 0.06 14.06 22.54
CA ASN A 683 0.71 15.36 22.41
C ASN A 683 2.08 15.45 23.08
N TRP A 684 2.38 14.59 24.06
CA TRP A 684 3.66 14.50 24.77
C TRP A 684 4.32 13.14 24.49
N TRP A 685 5.58 13.00 24.88
CA TRP A 685 6.25 11.70 24.73
C TRP A 685 5.73 10.65 25.71
N CYS A 686 5.65 9.40 25.24
CA CYS A 686 5.20 8.26 26.03
C CYS A 686 6.36 7.39 26.53
N ASN A 687 7.27 7.03 25.64
CA ASN A 687 8.44 6.22 25.94
C ASN A 687 9.65 6.66 25.13
N PHE A 688 10.85 6.29 25.63
CA PHE A 688 12.10 6.39 24.87
C PHE A 688 12.72 5.02 24.65
N ASP A 689 11.93 3.95 24.74
CA ASP A 689 12.39 2.57 24.76
C ASP A 689 12.89 2.03 23.41
N GLY A 690 13.08 2.88 22.43
CA GLY A 690 13.57 2.50 21.12
C GLY A 690 12.55 1.82 20.23
N LYS A 691 11.37 1.51 20.73
CA LYS A 691 10.17 1.45 19.89
C LYS A 691 9.96 2.91 19.51
N LEU A 692 10.56 3.32 18.39
CA LEU A 692 10.24 4.61 17.82
C LEU A 692 8.73 4.70 17.85
N GLU A 693 8.20 5.61 18.67
CA GLU A 693 6.84 6.04 18.45
C GLU A 693 6.86 6.53 17.01
N VAL A 694 6.46 5.65 16.13
CA VAL A 694 6.05 6.05 14.81
C VAL A 694 5.01 7.10 15.10
N SER A 695 5.33 8.30 14.68
CA SER A 695 4.49 9.44 14.93
C SER A 695 3.05 9.03 14.73
N SER A 696 2.22 9.53 15.55
CA SER A 696 0.80 9.28 15.70
C SER A 696 -0.08 9.47 14.46
N GLY A 697 0.44 9.35 13.27
CA GLY A 697 -0.33 8.79 12.17
C GLY A 697 -0.58 7.33 12.55
N ASN A 698 -1.31 7.13 13.60
CA ASN A 698 -1.51 5.94 14.42
C ASN A 698 -1.93 4.66 13.70
N PHE A 699 -1.82 4.59 12.37
CA PHE A 699 -2.19 3.40 11.61
C PHE A 699 -1.15 2.28 11.66
N GLU A 700 0.11 2.56 11.92
CA GLU A 700 1.09 1.49 12.18
C GLU A 700 0.94 0.88 13.60
N LYS A 701 0.36 1.59 14.57
CA LYS A 701 -0.01 1.00 15.86
C LYS A 701 -1.22 0.06 15.79
N PHE A 702 -2.19 0.32 14.91
CA PHE A 702 -3.34 -0.56 14.71
C PHE A 702 -3.01 -1.80 13.87
N ASN A 703 -1.89 -1.79 13.14
CA ASN A 703 -1.46 -2.88 12.28
C ASN A 703 -0.18 -3.57 12.78
N TYR A 704 0.21 -3.37 14.04
CA TYR A 704 1.22 -4.22 14.65
C TYR A 704 0.56 -5.56 15.00
N TYR A 705 0.32 -6.35 13.97
CA TYR A 705 0.10 -7.78 14.14
C TYR A 705 1.43 -8.37 14.62
N ASP A 706 1.49 -8.73 15.89
CA ASP A 706 2.58 -9.52 16.42
C ASP A 706 2.32 -10.98 15.98
N PRO A 707 3.08 -11.52 15.00
CA PRO A 707 2.84 -12.86 14.50
C PRO A 707 3.02 -13.95 15.56
N ASP A 708 3.67 -13.60 16.69
CA ASP A 708 3.86 -14.49 17.82
C ASP A 708 2.84 -14.20 18.95
N GLN A 709 1.85 -13.33 18.72
CA GLN A 709 0.78 -13.04 19.68
C GLN A 709 -0.16 -14.23 19.78
N GLU A 710 -0.22 -14.85 20.96
CA GLU A 710 -1.21 -15.88 21.27
C GLU A 710 -2.49 -15.25 21.78
N TYR A 711 -3.64 -15.80 21.39
CA TYR A 711 -4.96 -15.36 21.84
C TYR A 711 -5.60 -16.45 22.70
N GLY A 712 -6.30 -16.03 23.77
CA GLY A 712 -7.09 -16.92 24.61
C GLY A 712 -8.36 -17.41 23.89
N PRO A 713 -9.05 -18.40 24.50
CA PRO A 713 -10.32 -18.92 23.97
C PRO A 713 -11.44 -17.87 23.88
N ASP A 714 -11.26 -16.73 24.54
CA ASP A 714 -12.14 -15.55 24.57
C ASP A 714 -11.80 -14.52 23.48
N GLY A 715 -10.77 -14.79 22.68
CA GLY A 715 -10.29 -13.88 21.63
C GLY A 715 -9.41 -12.73 22.14
N GLU A 716 -9.11 -12.67 23.44
CA GLU A 716 -8.23 -11.65 24.00
C GLU A 716 -6.75 -12.06 23.87
N PRO A 717 -5.85 -11.12 23.59
CA PRO A 717 -4.43 -11.42 23.47
C PRO A 717 -3.86 -11.90 24.82
N ILE A 718 -3.20 -13.06 24.81
CA ILE A 718 -2.47 -13.55 25.99
C ILE A 718 -1.27 -12.62 26.20
N PRO A 719 -1.17 -11.94 27.36
CA PRO A 719 -0.06 -11.05 27.63
C PRO A 719 1.26 -11.81 27.58
N LYS A 720 2.15 -11.46 26.67
CA LYS A 720 3.52 -11.97 26.67
C LYS A 720 4.26 -11.41 27.88
N PRO A 721 5.14 -12.21 28.54
CA PRO A 721 6.04 -11.64 29.53
C PRO A 721 6.84 -10.50 28.89
N GLU A 722 6.72 -9.27 29.40
CA GLU A 722 7.52 -8.17 28.93
C GLU A 722 9.00 -8.53 29.09
N GLN A 723 9.68 -8.73 27.96
CA GLN A 723 11.14 -8.83 27.97
C GLN A 723 11.71 -7.48 28.41
N PRO A 724 12.63 -7.46 29.38
CA PRO A 724 13.26 -6.21 29.78
C PRO A 724 13.88 -5.55 28.57
N PHE A 725 13.51 -4.27 28.34
CA PHE A 725 14.07 -3.47 27.25
C PHE A 725 15.60 -3.41 27.38
N ASP A 726 16.30 -3.88 26.34
CA ASP A 726 17.75 -3.82 26.24
C ASP A 726 18.16 -2.69 25.28
N PRO A 727 18.59 -1.54 25.81
CA PRO A 727 19.02 -0.42 24.99
C PRO A 727 20.14 -0.77 24.00
N ALA A 728 21.01 -1.70 24.35
CA ALA A 728 22.15 -2.06 23.50
C ALA A 728 21.73 -2.70 22.16
N LYS A 729 20.57 -3.36 22.13
CA LYS A 729 20.07 -4.02 20.91
C LYS A 729 19.53 -3.04 19.86
N VAL A 730 19.23 -1.81 20.24
CA VAL A 730 18.61 -0.80 19.36
C VAL A 730 19.49 0.45 19.20
N PHE A 731 20.72 0.43 19.71
CA PHE A 731 21.66 1.53 19.64
C PHE A 731 22.58 1.41 18.41
N PHE A 732 22.43 2.33 17.46
CA PHE A 732 23.19 2.35 16.20
C PHE A 732 23.86 3.72 15.99
N PRO A 733 25.01 4.00 16.67
CA PRO A 733 25.72 5.26 16.48
C PRO A 733 26.45 5.32 15.13
N PRO A 734 26.60 6.52 14.52
CA PRO A 734 27.43 6.72 13.35
C PRO A 734 28.85 6.20 13.55
N ALA A 735 29.40 5.57 12.51
CA ALA A 735 30.70 4.90 12.59
C ALA A 735 31.86 5.86 12.88
N PHE A 736 31.78 7.11 12.40
CA PHE A 736 32.85 8.13 12.57
C PHE A 736 32.98 8.68 13.98
N LEU A 737 32.03 8.42 14.87
CA LEU A 737 32.11 8.87 16.28
C LEU A 737 33.24 8.14 17.03
N THR A 738 33.93 8.87 17.93
CA THR A 738 34.89 8.25 18.84
C THR A 738 34.18 7.35 19.85
N ALA A 739 34.94 6.47 20.51
CA ALA A 739 34.39 5.61 21.55
C ALA A 739 33.72 6.41 22.69
N GLU A 740 34.34 7.51 23.10
CA GLU A 740 33.81 8.41 24.15
C GLU A 740 32.51 9.08 23.71
N GLN A 741 32.41 9.47 22.42
CA GLN A 741 31.16 10.05 21.88
C GLN A 741 30.04 9.03 21.80
N LYS A 742 30.34 7.79 21.42
CA LYS A 742 29.34 6.69 21.40
C LYS A 742 28.86 6.36 22.80
N GLU A 743 29.75 6.29 23.78
CA GLU A 743 29.40 6.06 25.17
C GLU A 743 28.56 7.22 25.76
N ALA A 744 28.90 8.46 25.43
CA ALA A 744 28.14 9.63 25.84
C ALA A 744 26.71 9.57 25.26
N ALA A 745 26.54 9.27 23.97
CA ALA A 745 25.23 9.15 23.33
C ALA A 745 24.39 8.05 23.99
N PHE A 746 24.99 6.90 24.28
CA PHE A 746 24.32 5.78 24.93
C PHE A 746 23.87 6.13 26.36
N LYS A 747 24.75 6.78 27.14
CA LYS A 747 24.42 7.21 28.49
C LYS A 747 23.30 8.26 28.53
N GLU A 748 23.36 9.23 27.64
CA GLU A 748 22.32 10.25 27.48
C GLU A 748 20.98 9.63 27.16
N TRP A 749 20.94 8.72 26.16
CA TRP A 749 19.73 8.03 25.77
C TRP A 749 19.16 7.16 26.90
N LYS A 750 20.01 6.37 27.58
CA LYS A 750 19.59 5.58 28.74
C LYS A 750 19.00 6.43 29.85
N THR A 751 19.55 7.65 30.07
CA THR A 751 19.01 8.59 31.03
C THR A 751 17.63 9.10 30.64
N LEU A 752 17.40 9.37 29.36
CA LEU A 752 16.07 9.76 28.86
C LEU A 752 15.03 8.62 29.00
N VAL A 753 15.42 7.40 28.70
CA VAL A 753 14.53 6.22 28.90
C VAL A 753 14.09 6.11 30.35
N ALA A 754 14.99 6.39 31.31
CA ALA A 754 14.67 6.35 32.73
C ALA A 754 13.73 7.48 33.22
N ILE A 755 13.55 8.56 32.44
CA ILE A 755 12.58 9.63 32.73
C ILE A 755 11.14 9.13 32.71
N GLY A 756 10.84 8.18 31.84
CA GLY A 756 9.49 7.63 31.63
C GLY A 756 8.55 8.56 30.85
N THR A 757 7.24 8.42 31.06
CA THR A 757 6.22 9.18 30.31
C THR A 757 6.19 10.67 30.70
N ALA A 758 5.94 11.53 29.72
CA ALA A 758 5.83 12.96 29.93
C ALA A 758 4.78 13.36 30.99
N PRO A 759 3.54 12.83 30.97
CA PRO A 759 2.55 13.20 31.97
C PRO A 759 3.05 12.97 33.40
N ASN A 760 3.65 11.82 33.65
CA ASN A 760 4.18 11.53 34.99
C ASN A 760 5.36 12.42 35.37
N TYR A 761 6.31 12.59 34.45
CA TYR A 761 7.47 13.43 34.66
C TYR A 761 7.10 14.89 34.90
N LEU A 762 6.28 15.46 33.98
CA LEU A 762 5.87 16.86 34.04
C LEU A 762 5.04 17.17 35.31
N CYS A 763 4.09 16.28 35.66
CA CYS A 763 3.32 16.40 36.91
C CYS A 763 4.23 16.41 38.14
N ARG A 764 5.16 15.46 38.26
CA ARG A 764 6.09 15.37 39.39
C ARG A 764 6.95 16.61 39.52
N GLN A 765 7.59 17.03 38.42
CA GLN A 765 8.42 18.22 38.43
C GLN A 765 7.64 19.50 38.79
N THR A 766 6.40 19.62 38.29
CA THR A 766 5.51 20.77 38.62
C THR A 766 5.09 20.76 40.08
N ILE A 767 4.71 19.61 40.64
CA ILE A 767 4.33 19.45 42.04
C ILE A 767 5.52 19.82 42.97
N ASP A 768 6.70 19.30 42.66
CA ASP A 768 7.92 19.55 43.44
C ASP A 768 8.31 21.03 43.43
N TRP A 769 8.19 21.68 42.26
CA TRP A 769 8.44 23.13 42.15
C TRP A 769 7.41 23.93 42.91
N ALA A 770 6.12 23.62 42.77
CA ALA A 770 5.02 24.32 43.44
C ALA A 770 5.09 24.24 44.97
N LYS A 771 5.56 23.13 45.54
CA LYS A 771 5.79 22.96 46.97
C LYS A 771 6.92 23.85 47.48
N LYS A 772 8.00 24.00 46.70
CA LYS A 772 9.19 24.79 47.06
C LYS A 772 9.05 26.27 46.77
N ASN A 773 8.29 26.64 45.74
CA ASN A 773 8.16 28.03 45.26
C ASN A 773 6.67 28.40 45.08
N PRO A 774 5.88 28.41 46.16
CA PRO A 774 4.44 28.64 46.10
C PRO A 774 4.04 30.05 45.66
N THR A 775 4.96 31.03 45.63
CA THR A 775 4.71 32.41 45.18
C THR A 775 5.08 32.67 43.72
N ASP A 776 5.62 31.66 43.00
CA ASP A 776 5.89 31.82 41.57
C ASP A 776 4.56 31.90 40.78
N ALA A 777 4.39 33.03 40.08
CA ALA A 777 3.15 33.33 39.35
C ALA A 777 2.76 32.31 38.28
N ARG A 778 3.72 31.49 37.79
CA ARG A 778 3.50 30.44 36.79
C ARG A 778 2.87 29.18 37.39
N VAL A 779 2.96 28.98 38.69
CA VAL A 779 2.58 27.73 39.35
C VAL A 779 1.11 27.36 39.19
N PRO A 780 0.13 28.27 39.36
CA PRO A 780 -1.29 27.91 39.14
C PRO A 780 -1.57 27.38 37.73
N GLU A 781 -1.03 28.06 36.72
CA GLU A 781 -1.15 27.63 35.34
C GLU A 781 -0.43 26.27 35.10
N ALA A 782 0.78 26.13 35.59
CA ALA A 782 1.57 24.89 35.44
C ALA A 782 0.85 23.68 36.06
N LEU A 783 0.25 23.84 37.24
CA LEU A 783 -0.51 22.78 37.91
C LEU A 783 -1.78 22.43 37.09
N HIS A 784 -2.49 23.42 36.54
CA HIS A 784 -3.63 23.20 35.63
C HIS A 784 -3.21 22.38 34.40
N LEU A 785 -2.14 22.79 33.72
CA LEU A 785 -1.64 22.13 32.54
C LEU A 785 -1.12 20.72 32.87
N ALA A 786 -0.44 20.54 34.02
CA ALA A 786 0.00 19.24 34.49
C ALA A 786 -1.18 18.28 34.68
N VAL A 787 -2.29 18.72 35.27
CA VAL A 787 -3.52 17.91 35.32
C VAL A 787 -4.05 17.58 33.92
N ARG A 788 -3.99 18.51 32.96
CA ARG A 788 -4.45 18.29 31.59
C ARG A 788 -3.56 17.30 30.83
N THR A 789 -2.25 17.25 31.05
CA THR A 789 -1.37 16.27 30.40
C THR A 789 -1.78 14.83 30.72
N THR A 790 -2.33 14.60 31.92
CA THR A 790 -2.78 13.26 32.34
C THR A 790 -4.06 12.80 31.65
N ARG A 791 -4.78 13.69 30.96
CA ARG A 791 -5.92 13.35 30.13
C ARG A 791 -5.53 13.09 28.67
N PHE A 792 -4.62 13.88 28.11
CA PHE A 792 -4.32 13.95 26.68
C PHE A 792 -2.96 13.32 26.31
N GLY A 793 -2.20 12.84 27.27
CA GLY A 793 -0.99 12.08 27.07
C GLY A 793 -1.15 10.60 27.44
N CYS A 794 -0.08 9.85 27.30
CA CYS A 794 -0.01 8.45 27.73
C CYS A 794 -0.09 8.30 29.25
N THR A 795 -0.83 7.33 29.72
CA THR A 795 -1.10 7.11 31.16
C THR A 795 -0.66 5.72 31.62
N ASN A 796 -0.39 5.60 32.90
CA ASN A 796 -0.21 4.34 33.62
C ASN A 796 -0.73 4.48 35.07
N ASP A 797 -0.62 3.45 35.89
CA ASP A 797 -1.16 3.41 37.26
C ASP A 797 -0.69 4.57 38.16
N THR A 798 0.49 5.11 37.90
CA THR A 798 1.05 6.24 38.66
C THR A 798 0.40 7.59 38.27
N THR A 799 -0.11 7.68 37.04
CA THR A 799 -0.60 8.93 36.42
C THR A 799 -1.78 9.51 37.20
N THR A 800 -2.76 8.68 37.57
CA THR A 800 -3.95 9.12 38.32
C THR A 800 -3.59 9.72 39.69
N ASN A 801 -2.62 9.13 40.38
CA ASN A 801 -2.18 9.64 41.68
C ASN A 801 -1.50 11.01 41.54
N LEU A 802 -0.64 11.19 40.55
CA LEU A 802 0.00 12.45 40.26
C LEU A 802 -0.99 13.55 39.84
N SER A 803 -1.97 13.18 38.98
CA SER A 803 -3.04 14.07 38.56
C SER A 803 -3.85 14.57 39.76
N LYS A 804 -4.23 13.65 40.66
CA LYS A 804 -4.95 13.96 41.91
C LYS A 804 -4.14 14.88 42.82
N GLU A 805 -2.86 14.61 42.99
CA GLU A 805 -1.96 15.43 43.84
C GLU A 805 -1.83 16.85 43.28
N ALA A 806 -1.57 17.01 41.98
CA ALA A 806 -1.49 18.30 41.32
C ALA A 806 -2.80 19.10 41.45
N PHE A 807 -3.95 18.44 41.23
CA PHE A 807 -5.29 19.00 41.40
C PHE A 807 -5.52 19.49 42.82
N GLN A 808 -5.24 18.65 43.81
CA GLN A 808 -5.44 19.01 45.22
C GLN A 808 -4.54 20.18 45.64
N LEU A 809 -3.28 20.18 45.19
CA LEU A 809 -2.35 21.26 45.46
C LEU A 809 -2.86 22.61 44.87
N LEU A 810 -3.32 22.60 43.65
CA LEU A 810 -3.91 23.75 42.95
C LEU A 810 -5.14 24.30 43.72
N LYS A 811 -6.10 23.42 44.03
CA LYS A 811 -7.33 23.81 44.75
C LYS A 811 -7.09 24.33 46.15
N LYS A 812 -6.13 23.74 46.88
CA LYS A 812 -5.84 24.09 48.28
C LYS A 812 -5.01 25.38 48.39
N LYS A 813 -4.03 25.58 47.52
CA LYS A 813 -3.09 26.71 47.64
C LYS A 813 -3.55 27.94 46.86
N TYR A 814 -4.32 27.75 45.78
CA TYR A 814 -4.72 28.83 44.87
C TYR A 814 -6.24 28.84 44.58
N PRO A 815 -7.13 28.78 45.62
CA PRO A 815 -8.57 28.55 45.43
C PRO A 815 -9.27 29.62 44.59
N THR A 816 -8.78 30.87 44.63
CA THR A 816 -9.35 32.03 43.92
C THR A 816 -8.73 32.27 42.54
N ASP A 817 -7.66 31.54 42.22
CA ASP A 817 -6.98 31.71 40.92
C ASP A 817 -7.85 31.20 39.76
N PRO A 818 -7.88 31.89 38.62
CA PRO A 818 -8.66 31.47 37.43
C PRO A 818 -8.31 30.05 36.96
N TRP A 819 -7.08 29.63 37.08
CA TRP A 819 -6.66 28.29 36.67
C TRP A 819 -7.23 27.19 37.59
N ALA A 820 -7.31 27.47 38.89
CA ALA A 820 -8.00 26.58 39.82
C ALA A 820 -9.49 26.44 39.48
N GLN A 821 -10.13 27.53 39.13
CA GLN A 821 -11.55 27.51 38.71
C GLN A 821 -11.77 26.74 37.41
N LYS A 822 -10.87 26.85 36.41
CA LYS A 822 -10.90 26.12 35.14
C LYS A 822 -10.68 24.60 35.33
N THR A 823 -9.93 24.18 36.36
CA THR A 823 -9.62 22.76 36.61
C THR A 823 -10.74 22.13 37.40
N LYS A 824 -11.73 21.53 36.72
CA LYS A 824 -12.91 20.93 37.37
C LYS A 824 -12.66 19.51 37.90
N TYR A 825 -11.82 18.74 37.25
CA TYR A 825 -11.58 17.31 37.49
C TYR A 825 -10.07 17.01 37.45
N HIS A 826 -9.69 15.87 38.05
CA HIS A 826 -8.41 15.18 37.80
C HIS A 826 -8.68 13.89 37.04
N TYR A 827 -7.69 13.30 36.46
CA TYR A 827 -7.84 12.17 35.55
C TYR A 827 -7.02 10.96 36.00
#